data_659caa5b1980ce75f357f5d88056bc10
#
_entry.id   659caa5b1980ce75f357f5d88056bc10
#
_cell.length_a   1.000
_cell.length_b   1.000
_cell.length_c   1.000
_cell.angle_alpha   90.00
_cell.angle_beta   90.00
_cell.angle_gamma   90.00
#
_symmetry.space_group_name_H-M   'P 1'
#
loop_
_entity.id
_entity.type
_entity.pdbx_description
1 polymer ?
#
loop_
_entity_poly.entity_id
_entity_poly.type
_entity_poly.pdbx_seq_one_letter_code
_entity_poly.pdbx_strand_id
1 'polypeptide(L)'
;MDGRALPDAGGESAGGESSAAPVILLADAATDVERALVKQWLSGAELRPSAVLPLDSQGLDRSLAETPPDTMVTAARVAWLPRQRDGDGTAGWPGVLPLVNARRPPSLWQARIARRDPGRARVVLAEPATVAALRERWGGTGSFAHFVSRQARLALERAERPLRGYRYKVPRHVVEAIEDSPQFRREIAALAARLGSPESKVAELAGTALEGLVASMSPLAVDVLSGALRPLHARAWEVQADTAGLERLRELNRRHALVFLPSHRSYADSLLLADVLADHDFPRNHVLGGDNLSFWPIGPLAKRAGVVFIRRSFGGDEIYKFALREYLGYLLNKRFNLEWYMEGGRSRTGKLRPPRFGLLTYLAEAVEMGYAEDAYLVPVSITYDQLREASAMAAEQGGGAKKSEGLSWLASYARGQMNRIGTVQVRFAEPLSLREAMAGDGGGSGGGSGDRDAWRLRLQKVAFEVAVRINRVTPVTATALVTLALLGVRDRALTLGQVRRVLEPLRDYLVQRDLPHSGEALRTDDGVRRVLGALAEQHVVTIYDGGVEPVYAIERGQHLVAAFYRNSAIHYFIDRAVAELVLLSDPADRWDEAMRLRDQLKFEFFFPDKESYRSQLSAELAQLDPGWATADGRAVLDGSHLLMAHRVLRSFVDAQLVVAERLAAHDPAEPVPEKDFLDECGGVGQQMLLQGRLHGPESLSRELFSGALKLAANLDLIGPGGQDMARRRRDFADWLRDVVARVITIDEIDAESRREAVGVEP
;
A
#
# COMPACT_ATOMS: atom_id res chain seq x y z
N MET A 1 18.95 -22.80 31.09
CA MET A 1 19.83 -23.97 31.14
C MET A 1 20.06 -24.41 29.71
N ASP A 2 21.22 -24.17 29.23
CA ASP A 2 22.08 -25.01 28.43
C ASP A 2 23.20 -24.13 27.86
N GLY A 3 24.35 -24.27 28.57
CA GLY A 3 25.60 -23.73 28.12
C GLY A 3 26.18 -24.61 27.04
N ARG A 4 26.57 -24.02 25.91
CA ARG A 4 27.53 -24.63 25.01
C ARG A 4 28.88 -23.97 25.18
N ALA A 5 29.77 -24.74 25.79
CA ALA A 5 31.19 -24.49 25.88
C ALA A 5 31.86 -24.55 24.48
N LEU A 6 32.83 -23.70 24.26
CA LEU A 6 33.78 -23.77 23.17
C LEU A 6 34.75 -24.97 23.38
N PRO A 7 35.31 -25.59 22.34
CA PRO A 7 36.20 -26.75 22.50
C PRO A 7 37.55 -26.37 23.03
N ASP A 8 38.02 -27.12 24.02
CA ASP A 8 39.40 -27.17 24.50
C ASP A 8 40.34 -27.62 23.38
N ALA A 9 41.36 -26.83 23.12
CA ALA A 9 42.55 -27.24 22.43
C ALA A 9 43.67 -27.37 23.50
N GLY A 10 43.91 -28.58 23.98
CA GLY A 10 45.05 -28.91 24.80
C GLY A 10 46.33 -28.96 23.98
N GLY A 11 47.45 -28.53 24.57
CA GLY A 11 48.78 -28.77 24.03
C GLY A 11 49.83 -27.79 24.54
N GLU A 12 50.55 -28.21 25.57
CA GLU A 12 51.94 -27.93 25.90
C GLU A 12 52.35 -26.55 26.44
N SER A 13 52.74 -26.61 27.68
CA SER A 13 53.47 -25.63 28.46
C SER A 13 54.82 -25.28 27.84
N ALA A 14 54.99 -24.03 27.41
CA ALA A 14 56.28 -23.35 27.36
C ALA A 14 56.11 -22.00 28.05
N GLY A 15 56.80 -21.83 29.19
CA GLY A 15 56.85 -20.58 29.93
C GLY A 15 57.48 -19.48 29.09
N GLY A 16 56.63 -18.50 28.71
CA GLY A 16 57.01 -17.23 28.17
C GLY A 16 55.90 -16.25 28.60
N GLU A 17 56.26 -15.21 29.34
CA GLU A 17 55.38 -14.09 29.63
C GLU A 17 54.82 -13.55 28.33
N SER A 18 53.59 -13.94 28.02
CA SER A 18 52.83 -13.38 26.89
C SER A 18 52.50 -11.94 27.24
N SER A 19 53.36 -11.01 26.82
CA SER A 19 53.02 -9.58 26.77
C SER A 19 51.83 -9.41 25.85
N ALA A 20 50.62 -9.39 26.42
CA ALA A 20 49.39 -9.09 25.67
C ALA A 20 49.61 -7.75 24.96
N ALA A 21 49.34 -7.74 23.63
CA ALA A 21 49.46 -6.53 22.83
C ALA A 21 48.71 -5.35 23.47
N PRO A 22 49.31 -4.16 23.54
CA PRO A 22 48.65 -3.01 24.16
C PRO A 22 47.34 -2.70 23.45
N VAL A 23 46.28 -2.37 24.22
CA VAL A 23 44.96 -2.11 23.73
C VAL A 23 44.57 -0.66 23.97
N ILE A 24 44.16 0.07 22.93
CA ILE A 24 43.54 1.39 23.02
C ILE A 24 42.01 1.24 22.91
N LEU A 25 41.31 1.81 23.89
CA LEU A 25 39.85 1.86 23.89
C LEU A 25 39.34 3.24 23.43
N LEU A 26 38.58 3.27 22.36
CA LEU A 26 37.87 4.47 21.89
C LEU A 26 36.48 4.53 22.53
N ALA A 27 36.25 5.48 23.44
CA ALA A 27 34.97 5.61 24.13
C ALA A 27 34.01 6.54 23.39
N ASP A 28 32.92 6.01 22.88
CA ASP A 28 31.79 6.80 22.37
C ASP A 28 30.81 7.10 23.51
N ALA A 29 31.18 8.04 24.37
CA ALA A 29 30.45 8.43 25.57
C ALA A 29 30.36 9.97 25.67
N ALA A 30 29.24 10.54 25.21
CA ALA A 30 29.05 11.99 25.16
C ALA A 30 28.61 12.61 26.49
N THR A 31 27.99 11.82 27.38
CA THR A 31 27.47 12.30 28.66
C THR A 31 28.30 11.76 29.85
N ASP A 32 28.21 12.46 31.00
CA ASP A 32 28.88 12.00 32.24
C ASP A 32 28.34 10.64 32.69
N VAL A 33 27.03 10.39 32.48
CA VAL A 33 26.38 9.11 32.80
C VAL A 33 27.00 7.98 31.96
N GLU A 34 27.16 8.19 30.65
CA GLU A 34 27.78 7.20 29.77
C GLU A 34 29.22 6.97 30.11
N ARG A 35 29.97 8.01 30.40
CA ARG A 35 31.40 7.90 30.86
C ARG A 35 31.52 7.10 32.15
N ALA A 36 30.64 7.35 33.11
CA ALA A 36 30.60 6.61 34.37
C ALA A 36 30.27 5.12 34.14
N LEU A 37 29.28 4.81 33.27
CA LEU A 37 28.89 3.44 32.94
C LEU A 37 30.02 2.68 32.22
N VAL A 38 30.74 3.30 31.28
CA VAL A 38 31.89 2.70 30.60
C VAL A 38 33.04 2.45 31.61
N LYS A 39 33.30 3.40 32.52
CA LYS A 39 34.30 3.25 33.56
C LYS A 39 33.97 2.14 34.56
N GLN A 40 32.72 2.05 35.00
CA GLN A 40 32.22 0.99 35.86
C GLN A 40 32.31 -0.38 35.17
N TRP A 41 31.95 -0.46 33.91
CA TRP A 41 32.07 -1.69 33.12
C TRP A 41 33.55 -2.14 33.01
N LEU A 42 34.48 -1.22 32.71
CA LEU A 42 35.91 -1.50 32.64
C LEU A 42 36.50 -2.03 33.96
N SER A 43 35.97 -1.58 35.11
CA SER A 43 36.46 -2.10 36.41
C SER A 43 36.08 -3.57 36.64
N GLY A 44 35.02 -4.06 36.02
CA GLY A 44 34.59 -5.46 36.10
C GLY A 44 34.95 -6.32 34.89
N ALA A 45 35.48 -5.73 33.81
CA ALA A 45 35.86 -6.46 32.59
C ALA A 45 37.30 -7.00 32.68
N GLU A 46 37.59 -8.04 31.92
CA GLU A 46 38.95 -8.57 31.77
C GLU A 46 39.87 -7.65 30.92
N LEU A 47 39.26 -6.76 30.13
CA LEU A 47 39.94 -5.83 29.25
C LEU A 47 40.69 -4.76 30.07
N ARG A 48 42.02 -4.66 29.86
CA ARG A 48 42.89 -3.65 30.49
C ARG A 48 43.47 -2.75 29.40
N PRO A 49 42.77 -1.67 28.97
CA PRO A 49 43.32 -0.79 27.96
C PRO A 49 44.50 0.02 28.50
N SER A 50 45.53 0.17 27.68
CA SER A 50 46.69 1.04 27.95
C SER A 50 46.32 2.53 27.91
N ALA A 51 45.28 2.87 27.09
CA ALA A 51 44.70 4.20 27.03
C ALA A 51 43.20 4.14 26.71
N VAL A 52 42.42 5.07 27.30
CA VAL A 52 41.00 5.30 26.97
C VAL A 52 40.88 6.68 26.36
N LEU A 53 40.55 6.74 25.07
CA LEU A 53 40.46 7.99 24.33
C LEU A 53 38.98 8.25 23.91
N PRO A 54 38.51 9.50 23.98
CA PRO A 54 37.23 9.83 23.40
C PRO A 54 37.21 9.63 21.88
N LEU A 55 36.17 9.03 21.34
CA LEU A 55 36.07 8.71 19.90
C LEU A 55 36.15 9.96 18.99
N ASP A 56 35.71 11.12 19.49
CA ASP A 56 35.72 12.41 18.77
C ASP A 56 36.74 13.42 19.28
N SER A 57 37.86 12.96 19.87
CA SER A 57 38.86 13.87 20.38
C SER A 57 39.70 14.48 19.26
N GLN A 58 39.95 15.80 19.32
CA GLN A 58 40.90 16.49 18.43
C GLN A 58 42.35 15.99 18.55
N GLY A 59 42.65 15.28 19.65
CA GLY A 59 43.96 14.68 19.90
C GLY A 59 44.15 13.28 19.31
N LEU A 60 43.14 12.69 18.71
CA LEU A 60 43.19 11.31 18.26
C LEU A 60 44.23 11.09 17.15
N ASP A 61 44.43 12.07 16.25
CA ASP A 61 45.48 12.00 15.20
C ASP A 61 46.86 11.86 15.79
N ARG A 62 47.19 12.67 16.84
CA ARG A 62 48.50 12.63 17.52
C ARG A 62 48.66 11.29 18.25
N SER A 63 47.66 10.89 19.02
CA SER A 63 47.71 9.62 19.77
C SER A 63 47.86 8.40 18.85
N LEU A 64 47.18 8.36 17.70
CA LEU A 64 47.32 7.24 16.77
C LEU A 64 48.61 7.31 15.94
N ALA A 65 49.17 8.49 15.73
CA ALA A 65 50.46 8.65 15.03
C ALA A 65 51.62 8.06 15.82
N GLU A 66 51.59 8.20 17.15
CA GLU A 66 52.63 7.72 18.11
C GLU A 66 52.40 6.25 18.53
N THR A 67 51.29 5.62 18.10
CA THR A 67 50.93 4.27 18.52
C THR A 67 51.65 3.19 17.68
N PRO A 68 52.24 2.16 18.31
CA PRO A 68 52.86 1.04 17.60
C PRO A 68 51.89 0.30 16.68
N PRO A 69 52.39 -0.25 15.56
CA PRO A 69 51.54 -0.93 14.56
C PRO A 69 50.74 -2.11 15.10
N ASP A 70 51.29 -2.83 16.07
CA ASP A 70 50.69 -4.05 16.65
C ASP A 70 49.67 -3.74 17.74
N THR A 71 49.52 -2.47 18.13
CA THR A 71 48.54 -2.07 19.13
C THR A 71 47.12 -2.33 18.64
N MET A 72 46.33 -2.99 19.47
CA MET A 72 44.90 -3.25 19.20
C MET A 72 44.08 -1.99 19.50
N VAL A 73 43.20 -1.62 18.58
CA VAL A 73 42.23 -0.54 18.77
C VAL A 73 40.86 -1.16 18.79
N THR A 74 40.12 -0.91 19.86
CA THR A 74 38.70 -1.28 19.96
C THR A 74 37.87 -0.08 20.40
N ALA A 75 36.53 -0.17 20.31
CA ALA A 75 35.66 0.92 20.75
C ALA A 75 34.54 0.41 21.66
N ALA A 76 34.13 1.25 22.62
CA ALA A 76 33.03 0.95 23.51
C ALA A 76 31.95 2.05 23.49
N ARG A 77 30.71 1.64 23.66
CA ARG A 77 29.54 2.53 23.73
C ARG A 77 28.50 1.98 24.69
N VAL A 78 27.71 2.86 25.32
CA VAL A 78 26.53 2.45 26.07
C VAL A 78 25.34 2.33 25.12
N ALA A 79 24.81 1.12 24.96
CA ALA A 79 23.57 0.85 24.26
C ALA A 79 22.39 0.99 25.22
N TRP A 80 21.46 1.92 24.93
CA TRP A 80 20.25 2.12 25.69
C TRP A 80 19.15 1.27 25.10
N LEU A 81 18.70 0.21 25.82
CA LEU A 81 17.71 -0.76 25.34
C LEU A 81 16.28 -0.30 25.65
N PRO A 82 15.30 -0.63 24.81
CA PRO A 82 13.89 -0.44 25.12
C PRO A 82 13.49 -1.26 26.33
N ARG A 83 12.35 -0.91 26.96
CA ARG A 83 11.80 -1.70 28.07
C ARG A 83 11.29 -3.03 27.51
N GLN A 84 11.74 -4.16 28.08
CA GLN A 84 11.11 -5.45 27.76
C GLN A 84 9.66 -5.44 28.25
N ARG A 85 8.73 -5.83 27.39
CA ARG A 85 7.32 -5.98 27.74
C ARG A 85 7.11 -7.35 28.35
N ASP A 86 6.72 -7.38 29.62
CA ASP A 86 5.93 -8.47 30.13
C ASP A 86 4.48 -8.25 29.65
N GLY A 87 3.93 -9.24 29.06
CA GLY A 87 2.66 -9.53 28.38
C GLY A 87 1.39 -8.72 28.61
N ASP A 88 1.34 -7.54 29.20
CA ASP A 88 0.11 -6.75 29.35
C ASP A 88 0.33 -5.26 29.02
N GLY A 89 -0.16 -4.89 27.85
CA GLY A 89 0.20 -3.67 27.15
C GLY A 89 -0.59 -2.43 27.49
N THR A 90 -0.24 -1.70 28.54
CA THR A 90 -0.62 -0.30 28.66
C THR A 90 0.61 0.57 28.85
N ALA A 91 1.08 1.21 27.76
CA ALA A 91 2.11 2.23 27.84
C ALA A 91 1.50 3.53 28.36
N GLY A 92 1.75 3.85 29.63
CA GLY A 92 1.37 5.13 30.21
C GLY A 92 2.19 6.30 29.61
N TRP A 93 1.62 7.50 29.64
CA TRP A 93 2.18 8.79 29.20
C TRP A 93 3.63 9.12 29.61
N PRO A 94 4.24 8.56 30.65
CA PRO A 94 5.65 8.83 30.98
C PRO A 94 6.68 8.25 30.00
N GLY A 95 6.28 7.41 29.03
CA GLY A 95 7.18 6.82 28.01
C GLY A 95 7.45 7.72 26.80
N VAL A 96 6.70 8.78 26.62
CA VAL A 96 6.66 9.59 25.39
C VAL A 96 7.67 10.74 25.36
N LEU A 97 8.13 11.20 26.49
CA LEU A 97 9.01 12.37 26.61
C LEU A 97 10.51 12.22 26.27
N PRO A 98 11.11 11.01 26.16
CA PRO A 98 12.52 10.88 25.76
C PRO A 98 12.78 10.92 24.26
N LEU A 99 11.86 11.37 23.45
CA LEU A 99 11.76 11.15 22.00
C LEU A 99 12.72 11.92 21.11
N VAL A 100 13.52 12.83 21.65
CA VAL A 100 14.37 13.67 20.79
C VAL A 100 15.63 12.95 20.32
N ASN A 101 16.11 11.92 21.03
CA ASN A 101 17.23 11.09 20.57
C ASN A 101 17.18 9.68 21.17
N ALA A 102 16.51 8.76 20.45
CA ALA A 102 16.32 7.36 20.88
C ALA A 102 17.63 6.55 21.07
N ARG A 103 18.69 6.95 20.37
CA ARG A 103 20.01 6.33 20.49
C ARG A 103 20.71 6.78 21.77
N ARG A 104 20.51 8.03 22.13
CA ARG A 104 21.16 8.66 23.29
C ARG A 104 20.12 9.53 24.00
N PRO A 105 19.37 8.95 24.96
CA PRO A 105 18.39 9.72 25.72
C PRO A 105 19.04 10.95 26.39
N PRO A 106 18.29 12.03 26.67
CA PRO A 106 18.82 13.15 27.45
C PRO A 106 19.41 12.68 28.78
N SER A 107 20.46 13.35 29.26
CA SER A 107 21.25 12.93 30.45
C SER A 107 20.42 12.66 31.70
N LEU A 108 19.36 13.44 31.94
CA LEU A 108 18.43 13.21 33.04
C LEU A 108 17.71 11.86 32.94
N TRP A 109 17.34 11.45 31.72
CA TRP A 109 16.69 10.16 31.47
C TRP A 109 17.71 9.02 31.53
N GLN A 110 18.93 9.23 31.04
CA GLN A 110 20.02 8.27 31.19
C GLN A 110 20.26 7.94 32.67
N ALA A 111 20.38 8.96 33.52
CA ALA A 111 20.53 8.81 34.97
C ALA A 111 19.34 8.07 35.59
N ARG A 112 18.11 8.36 35.17
CA ARG A 112 16.91 7.68 35.66
C ARG A 112 16.88 6.20 35.23
N ILE A 113 17.23 5.90 33.97
CA ILE A 113 17.29 4.52 33.45
C ILE A 113 18.38 3.75 34.20
N ALA A 114 19.58 4.29 34.30
CA ALA A 114 20.69 3.65 34.97
C ALA A 114 20.39 3.32 36.47
N ARG A 115 19.57 4.16 37.14
CA ARG A 115 19.18 3.93 38.55
C ARG A 115 18.01 2.97 38.74
N ARG A 116 16.97 3.04 37.86
CA ARG A 116 15.72 2.28 38.05
C ARG A 116 15.66 0.98 37.29
N ASP A 117 16.42 0.88 36.18
CA ASP A 117 16.39 -0.26 35.28
C ASP A 117 17.78 -0.43 34.61
N PRO A 118 18.81 -0.78 35.41
CA PRO A 118 20.22 -0.82 34.94
C PRO A 118 20.42 -1.82 33.81
N GLY A 119 19.59 -2.87 33.69
CA GLY A 119 19.66 -3.85 32.60
C GLY A 119 19.41 -3.27 31.20
N ARG A 120 18.84 -2.06 31.12
CA ARG A 120 18.62 -1.34 29.86
C ARG A 120 19.82 -0.52 29.39
N ALA A 121 20.85 -0.36 30.20
CA ALA A 121 22.09 0.32 29.85
C ALA A 121 23.20 -0.74 29.74
N ARG A 122 23.52 -1.17 28.52
CA ARG A 122 24.55 -2.18 28.28
C ARG A 122 25.73 -1.58 27.54
N VAL A 123 26.95 -1.84 28.03
CA VAL A 123 28.16 -1.47 27.30
C VAL A 123 28.41 -2.51 26.22
N VAL A 124 28.57 -2.07 24.98
CA VAL A 124 28.94 -2.88 23.83
C VAL A 124 30.37 -2.57 23.44
N LEU A 125 31.12 -3.62 23.09
CA LEU A 125 32.52 -3.55 22.63
C LEU A 125 32.55 -3.92 21.14
N ALA A 126 33.28 -3.12 20.37
CA ALA A 126 33.49 -3.40 18.94
C ALA A 126 34.63 -4.46 18.79
N GLU A 127 34.59 -5.19 17.67
CA GLU A 127 35.70 -6.07 17.30
C GLU A 127 37.01 -5.28 17.23
N PRO A 128 38.11 -5.75 17.88
CA PRO A 128 39.39 -5.06 17.85
C PRO A 128 40.08 -5.22 16.48
N ALA A 129 40.85 -4.21 16.09
CA ALA A 129 41.71 -4.25 14.92
C ALA A 129 43.09 -3.63 15.24
N THR A 130 44.17 -4.12 14.62
CA THR A 130 45.47 -3.53 14.80
C THR A 130 45.59 -2.18 14.07
N VAL A 131 46.46 -1.29 14.60
CA VAL A 131 46.77 -0.02 13.92
C VAL A 131 47.32 -0.27 12.52
N ALA A 132 48.12 -1.31 12.33
CA ALA A 132 48.62 -1.73 11.01
C ALA A 132 47.48 -2.04 10.03
N ALA A 133 46.53 -2.89 10.41
CA ALA A 133 45.38 -3.24 9.59
C ALA A 133 44.47 -2.03 9.26
N LEU A 134 44.33 -1.10 10.20
CA LEU A 134 43.60 0.14 9.97
C LEU A 134 44.30 1.07 9.00
N ARG A 135 45.66 1.17 9.06
CA ARG A 135 46.46 1.96 8.10
C ARG A 135 46.44 1.39 6.69
N GLU A 136 46.52 0.06 6.57
CA GLU A 136 46.40 -0.62 5.28
C GLU A 136 45.06 -0.31 4.62
N ARG A 137 43.95 -0.39 5.38
CA ARG A 137 42.59 -0.08 4.88
C ARG A 137 42.37 1.40 4.56
N TRP A 138 43.09 2.30 5.23
CA TRP A 138 42.95 3.74 5.04
C TRP A 138 43.47 4.20 3.67
N GLY A 139 44.51 3.58 3.12
CA GLY A 139 45.04 3.87 1.79
C GLY A 139 45.64 5.27 1.61
N GLY A 140 45.88 6.03 2.68
CA GLY A 140 46.63 7.28 2.67
C GLY A 140 45.85 8.55 2.25
N THR A 141 44.53 8.54 2.12
CA THR A 141 43.74 9.73 1.74
C THR A 141 42.97 10.33 2.94
N GLY A 142 43.20 11.61 3.24
CA GLY A 142 42.53 12.33 4.34
C GLY A 142 43.12 12.03 5.72
N SER A 143 42.42 12.41 6.81
CA SER A 143 42.85 12.17 8.21
C SER A 143 42.66 10.71 8.61
N PHE A 144 43.74 10.10 9.11
CA PHE A 144 43.73 8.73 9.64
C PHE A 144 42.79 8.61 10.86
N ALA A 145 42.82 9.58 11.77
CA ALA A 145 41.90 9.59 12.91
C ALA A 145 40.44 9.66 12.52
N HIS A 146 40.13 10.43 11.50
CA HIS A 146 38.74 10.48 10.97
C HIS A 146 38.32 9.11 10.40
N PHE A 147 39.24 8.46 9.66
CA PHE A 147 38.99 7.10 9.16
C PHE A 147 38.79 6.11 10.31
N VAL A 148 39.66 6.11 11.32
CA VAL A 148 39.55 5.22 12.50
C VAL A 148 38.27 5.47 13.27
N SER A 149 37.92 6.74 13.53
CA SER A 149 36.63 7.10 14.18
C SER A 149 35.44 6.58 13.42
N ARG A 150 35.42 6.68 12.09
CA ARG A 150 34.37 6.14 11.20
C ARG A 150 34.28 4.61 11.30
N GLN A 151 35.41 3.91 11.20
CA GLN A 151 35.46 2.45 11.33
C GLN A 151 35.00 1.97 12.71
N ALA A 152 35.43 2.65 13.78
CA ALA A 152 34.99 2.36 15.14
C ALA A 152 33.50 2.51 15.33
N ARG A 153 32.87 3.57 14.75
CA ARG A 153 31.43 3.75 14.79
C ARG A 153 30.69 2.63 14.04
N LEU A 154 31.19 2.23 12.88
CA LEU A 154 30.60 1.12 12.11
C LEU A 154 30.71 -0.22 12.85
N ALA A 155 31.86 -0.46 13.51
CA ALA A 155 32.06 -1.66 14.32
C ALA A 155 31.15 -1.67 15.56
N LEU A 156 30.96 -0.54 16.22
CA LEU A 156 30.02 -0.40 17.34
C LEU A 156 28.57 -0.64 16.89
N GLU A 157 28.20 -0.19 15.71
CA GLU A 157 26.86 -0.46 15.15
C GLU A 157 26.64 -1.95 14.86
N ARG A 158 27.69 -2.64 14.40
CA ARG A 158 27.62 -4.11 14.24
C ARG A 158 27.47 -4.81 15.59
N ALA A 159 28.23 -4.37 16.60
CA ALA A 159 28.16 -4.91 17.95
C ALA A 159 26.83 -4.65 18.68
N GLU A 160 26.16 -3.53 18.38
CA GLU A 160 24.81 -3.24 18.91
C GLU A 160 23.69 -4.06 18.25
N ARG A 161 23.91 -4.60 17.03
CA ARG A 161 22.88 -5.32 16.26
C ARG A 161 22.22 -6.47 17.00
N PRO A 162 22.94 -7.38 17.69
CA PRO A 162 22.34 -8.47 18.44
C PRO A 162 21.43 -7.99 19.58
N LEU A 163 21.71 -6.82 20.16
CA LEU A 163 20.97 -6.26 21.29
C LEU A 163 19.73 -5.47 20.85
N ARG A 164 19.77 -4.84 19.68
CA ARG A 164 18.72 -3.94 19.17
C ARG A 164 17.96 -4.49 17.97
N GLY A 165 18.35 -5.67 17.47
CA GLY A 165 17.81 -6.25 16.24
C GLY A 165 18.56 -5.77 14.98
N TYR A 166 18.42 -6.55 13.89
CA TYR A 166 19.21 -6.43 12.64
C TYR A 166 19.04 -5.12 11.85
N ARG A 167 18.17 -4.17 12.28
CA ARG A 167 17.67 -3.09 11.43
C ARG A 167 17.87 -1.67 11.98
N TYR A 168 18.83 -1.45 12.83
CA TYR A 168 19.18 -0.09 13.21
C TYR A 168 20.01 0.60 12.13
N LYS A 169 19.56 1.77 11.67
CA LYS A 169 20.28 2.59 10.68
C LYS A 169 20.44 4.02 11.15
N VAL A 170 21.63 4.55 10.97
CA VAL A 170 21.91 5.99 11.06
C VAL A 170 21.80 6.56 9.65
N PRO A 171 20.87 7.48 9.37
CA PRO A 171 20.63 8.01 8.02
C PRO A 171 21.88 8.51 7.32
N ARG A 172 22.74 9.23 8.02
CA ARG A 172 24.01 9.73 7.47
C ARG A 172 24.90 8.62 6.87
N HIS A 173 25.03 7.49 7.56
CA HIS A 173 25.84 6.37 7.06
C HIS A 173 25.18 5.64 5.89
N VAL A 174 23.87 5.77 5.72
CA VAL A 174 23.18 5.26 4.54
C VAL A 174 23.53 6.11 3.32
N VAL A 175 23.47 7.45 3.45
CA VAL A 175 23.83 8.37 2.38
C VAL A 175 25.31 8.15 1.97
N GLU A 176 26.24 8.18 2.93
CA GLU A 176 27.65 7.91 2.68
C GLU A 176 27.89 6.55 2.01
N ALA A 177 27.17 5.50 2.41
CA ALA A 177 27.31 4.16 1.82
C ALA A 177 26.77 4.09 0.38
N ILE A 178 25.77 4.89 0.03
CA ILE A 178 25.27 5.01 -1.34
C ILE A 178 26.27 5.78 -2.19
N GLU A 179 26.72 6.96 -1.75
CA GLU A 179 27.65 7.83 -2.48
C GLU A 179 29.02 7.17 -2.70
N ASP A 180 29.51 6.35 -1.75
CA ASP A 180 30.76 5.61 -1.88
C ASP A 180 30.65 4.39 -2.82
N SER A 181 29.44 4.00 -3.24
CA SER A 181 29.27 2.82 -4.11
C SER A 181 29.85 3.07 -5.50
N PRO A 182 30.55 2.08 -6.08
CA PRO A 182 31.07 2.22 -7.46
C PRO A 182 29.96 2.45 -8.49
N GLN A 183 28.76 1.99 -8.22
CA GLN A 183 27.60 2.13 -9.09
C GLN A 183 27.09 3.58 -9.07
N PHE A 184 26.92 4.17 -7.90
CA PHE A 184 26.52 5.58 -7.77
C PHE A 184 27.48 6.50 -8.53
N ARG A 185 28.80 6.28 -8.40
CA ARG A 185 29.81 7.10 -9.09
C ARG A 185 29.72 7.01 -10.61
N ARG A 186 29.49 5.80 -11.15
CA ARG A 186 29.30 5.61 -12.59
C ARG A 186 28.05 6.29 -13.12
N GLU A 187 26.93 6.10 -12.41
CA GLU A 187 25.64 6.63 -12.80
C GLU A 187 25.56 8.16 -12.65
N ILE A 188 26.22 8.73 -11.63
CA ILE A 188 26.27 10.17 -11.43
C ILE A 188 27.07 10.86 -12.55
N ALA A 189 28.18 10.27 -12.99
CA ALA A 189 28.97 10.78 -14.12
C ALA A 189 28.14 10.77 -15.42
N ALA A 190 27.41 9.68 -15.69
CA ALA A 190 26.52 9.57 -16.84
C ALA A 190 25.35 10.59 -16.77
N LEU A 191 24.79 10.80 -15.58
CA LEU A 191 23.73 11.78 -15.35
C LEU A 191 24.24 13.22 -15.57
N ALA A 192 25.42 13.53 -15.05
CA ALA A 192 26.05 14.83 -15.19
C ALA A 192 26.31 15.17 -16.68
N ALA A 193 26.84 14.20 -17.45
CA ALA A 193 27.04 14.34 -18.89
C ALA A 193 25.72 14.60 -19.61
N ARG A 194 24.64 13.87 -19.28
CA ARG A 194 23.32 14.05 -19.90
C ARG A 194 22.69 15.41 -19.56
N LEU A 195 22.91 15.92 -18.35
CA LEU A 195 22.40 17.22 -17.91
C LEU A 195 23.30 18.40 -18.33
N GLY A 196 24.47 18.16 -18.92
CA GLY A 196 25.45 19.20 -19.27
C GLY A 196 25.93 19.98 -18.02
N SER A 197 26.01 19.34 -16.85
CA SER A 197 26.34 19.97 -15.58
C SER A 197 27.60 19.33 -14.98
N PRO A 198 28.39 20.09 -14.17
CA PRO A 198 29.56 19.52 -13.50
C PRO A 198 29.15 18.35 -12.59
N GLU A 199 29.91 17.26 -12.62
CA GLU A 199 29.66 16.05 -11.83
C GLU A 199 29.59 16.35 -10.32
N SER A 200 30.50 17.20 -9.80
CA SER A 200 30.49 17.60 -8.40
C SER A 200 29.18 18.26 -7.96
N LYS A 201 28.60 19.11 -8.83
CA LYS A 201 27.34 19.78 -8.54
C LYS A 201 26.16 18.80 -8.57
N VAL A 202 26.15 17.87 -9.53
CA VAL A 202 25.10 16.85 -9.63
C VAL A 202 25.18 15.89 -8.44
N ALA A 203 26.38 15.51 -8.01
CA ALA A 203 26.63 14.70 -6.83
C ALA A 203 26.15 15.38 -5.54
N GLU A 204 26.45 16.66 -5.34
CA GLU A 204 25.98 17.46 -4.21
C GLU A 204 24.46 17.51 -4.12
N LEU A 205 23.78 17.78 -5.25
CA LEU A 205 22.33 17.82 -5.32
C LEU A 205 21.71 16.43 -5.08
N ALA A 206 22.33 15.37 -5.59
CA ALA A 206 21.90 14.00 -5.34
C ALA A 206 22.06 13.62 -3.85
N GLY A 207 23.17 13.99 -3.21
CA GLY A 207 23.40 13.82 -1.80
C GLY A 207 22.35 14.53 -0.94
N THR A 208 22.02 15.78 -1.27
CA THR A 208 20.95 16.54 -0.61
C THR A 208 19.59 15.86 -0.77
N ALA A 209 19.30 15.34 -1.96
CA ALA A 209 18.06 14.59 -2.20
C ALA A 209 18.01 13.28 -1.38
N LEU A 210 19.13 12.55 -1.29
CA LEU A 210 19.27 11.35 -0.46
C LEU A 210 19.06 11.64 1.03
N GLU A 211 19.63 12.72 1.58
CA GLU A 211 19.41 13.14 2.96
C GLU A 211 17.92 13.41 3.25
N GLY A 212 17.22 13.98 2.28
CA GLY A 212 15.78 14.18 2.35
C GLY A 212 14.99 12.87 2.38
N LEU A 213 15.38 11.90 1.54
CA LEU A 213 14.69 10.62 1.36
C LEU A 213 14.98 9.60 2.47
N VAL A 214 16.24 9.52 2.94
CA VAL A 214 16.65 8.45 3.84
C VAL A 214 15.88 8.52 5.17
N ALA A 215 15.12 7.44 5.44
CA ALA A 215 14.43 7.22 6.70
C ALA A 215 15.32 6.41 7.66
N SER A 216 15.08 6.55 8.95
CA SER A 216 15.67 5.69 9.96
C SER A 216 14.63 4.71 10.51
N MET A 217 15.10 3.55 10.97
CA MET A 217 14.24 2.56 11.63
C MET A 217 14.66 2.50 13.10
N SER A 218 14.21 3.47 13.89
CA SER A 218 14.47 3.49 15.32
C SER A 218 13.46 2.63 16.05
N PRO A 219 13.86 1.55 16.76
CA PRO A 219 12.92 0.72 17.51
C PRO A 219 12.06 1.53 18.48
N LEU A 220 12.66 2.50 19.17
CA LEU A 220 11.94 3.39 20.08
C LEU A 220 10.88 4.25 19.37
N ALA A 221 11.20 4.83 18.22
CA ALA A 221 10.23 5.62 17.45
C ALA A 221 9.09 4.73 16.94
N VAL A 222 9.41 3.52 16.50
CA VAL A 222 8.43 2.50 16.10
C VAL A 222 7.52 2.12 17.26
N ASP A 223 8.10 1.79 18.43
CA ASP A 223 7.33 1.37 19.62
C ASP A 223 6.44 2.48 20.14
N VAL A 224 6.93 3.73 20.13
CA VAL A 224 6.13 4.89 20.53
C VAL A 224 4.99 5.16 19.56
N LEU A 225 5.27 5.17 18.25
CA LEU A 225 4.26 5.38 17.24
C LEU A 225 3.20 4.29 17.27
N SER A 226 3.63 3.02 17.32
CA SER A 226 2.72 1.88 17.46
C SER A 226 1.96 1.91 18.78
N GLY A 227 2.65 2.17 19.91
CA GLY A 227 2.01 2.25 21.23
C GLY A 227 1.01 3.40 21.39
N ALA A 228 1.23 4.52 20.69
CA ALA A 228 0.31 5.65 20.68
C ALA A 228 -0.88 5.46 19.74
N LEU A 229 -0.68 4.77 18.60
CA LEU A 229 -1.70 4.64 17.56
C LEU A 229 -2.48 3.31 17.64
N ARG A 230 -1.85 2.22 18.12
CA ARG A 230 -2.51 0.91 18.27
C ARG A 230 -3.83 0.96 19.06
N PRO A 231 -3.94 1.67 20.21
CA PRO A 231 -5.21 1.75 20.93
C PRO A 231 -6.34 2.41 20.14
N LEU A 232 -6.01 3.29 19.18
CA LEU A 232 -6.99 3.98 18.36
C LEU A 232 -7.65 3.01 17.38
N HIS A 233 -6.85 2.30 16.56
CA HIS A 233 -7.41 1.39 15.56
C HIS A 233 -7.83 0.04 16.13
N ALA A 234 -7.16 -0.49 17.18
CA ALA A 234 -7.56 -1.74 17.83
C ALA A 234 -8.91 -1.64 18.58
N ARG A 235 -9.35 -0.43 18.95
CA ARG A 235 -10.69 -0.21 19.49
C ARG A 235 -11.74 -0.08 18.39
N ALA A 236 -11.36 0.53 17.26
CA ALA A 236 -12.26 0.78 16.15
C ALA A 236 -12.61 -0.48 15.37
N TRP A 237 -11.65 -1.35 15.13
CA TRP A 237 -11.85 -2.56 14.34
C TRP A 237 -11.32 -3.82 15.01
N GLU A 238 -12.05 -4.91 14.82
CA GLU A 238 -11.56 -6.26 15.02
C GLU A 238 -10.78 -6.68 13.76
N VAL A 239 -9.47 -6.90 13.92
CA VAL A 239 -8.59 -7.27 12.81
C VAL A 239 -8.64 -8.78 12.58
N GLN A 240 -9.04 -9.19 11.39
CA GLN A 240 -9.02 -10.58 10.94
C GLN A 240 -7.97 -10.72 9.84
N ALA A 241 -6.84 -11.32 10.17
CA ALA A 241 -5.77 -11.58 9.21
C ALA A 241 -5.86 -13.02 8.70
N ASP A 242 -5.78 -13.20 7.39
CA ASP A 242 -5.56 -14.51 6.80
C ASP A 242 -4.07 -14.86 6.95
N THR A 243 -3.79 -15.87 7.75
CA THR A 243 -2.43 -16.33 8.03
C THR A 243 -1.94 -17.39 7.05
N ALA A 244 -2.81 -17.87 6.15
CA ALA A 244 -2.42 -18.78 5.08
C ALA A 244 -1.33 -18.12 4.21
N GLY A 245 -0.27 -18.85 3.91
CA GLY A 245 0.84 -18.33 3.11
C GLY A 245 1.87 -17.47 3.85
N LEU A 246 1.64 -17.00 5.09
CA LEU A 246 2.61 -16.19 5.84
C LEU A 246 3.93 -16.93 6.09
N GLU A 247 3.90 -18.24 6.29
CA GLU A 247 5.12 -19.06 6.45
C GLU A 247 5.98 -19.00 5.17
N ARG A 248 5.37 -19.16 4.00
CA ARG A 248 6.05 -19.00 2.72
C ARG A 248 6.65 -17.60 2.55
N LEU A 249 5.91 -16.56 2.95
CA LEU A 249 6.44 -15.19 2.94
C LEU A 249 7.65 -15.03 3.87
N ARG A 250 7.66 -15.68 5.04
CA ARG A 250 8.83 -15.68 5.94
C ARG A 250 10.03 -16.38 5.30
N GLU A 251 9.85 -17.50 4.62
CA GLU A 251 10.92 -18.19 3.91
C GLU A 251 11.52 -17.31 2.82
N LEU A 252 10.68 -16.69 2.00
CA LEU A 252 11.10 -15.73 0.99
C LEU A 252 11.84 -14.54 1.62
N ASN A 253 11.36 -14.03 2.76
CA ASN A 253 11.97 -12.89 3.45
C ASN A 253 13.35 -13.17 4.06
N ARG A 254 13.70 -14.44 4.26
CA ARG A 254 15.07 -14.83 4.67
C ARG A 254 16.10 -14.57 3.57
N ARG A 255 15.70 -14.63 2.31
CA ARG A 255 16.59 -14.52 1.14
C ARG A 255 16.40 -13.23 0.36
N HIS A 256 15.17 -12.74 0.25
CA HIS A 256 14.78 -11.62 -0.59
C HIS A 256 14.07 -10.52 0.19
N ALA A 257 14.05 -9.31 -0.34
CA ALA A 257 13.18 -8.23 0.13
C ALA A 257 11.74 -8.51 -0.29
N LEU A 258 10.79 -8.29 0.63
CA LEU A 258 9.37 -8.30 0.31
C LEU A 258 8.88 -6.87 0.09
N VAL A 259 8.04 -6.71 -0.91
CA VAL A 259 7.44 -5.45 -1.29
C VAL A 259 5.93 -5.58 -1.12
N PHE A 260 5.41 -5.10 -0.01
CA PHE A 260 3.99 -5.15 0.28
C PHE A 260 3.24 -4.06 -0.50
N LEU A 261 2.25 -4.46 -1.25
CA LEU A 261 1.45 -3.61 -2.13
C LEU A 261 -0.03 -3.71 -1.74
N PRO A 262 -0.43 -3.01 -0.66
CA PRO A 262 -1.80 -3.08 -0.18
C PRO A 262 -2.76 -2.21 -1.01
N SER A 263 -4.05 -2.61 -1.00
CA SER A 263 -5.15 -1.72 -1.39
C SER A 263 -5.25 -0.55 -0.42
N HIS A 264 -5.66 0.63 -0.92
CA HIS A 264 -5.69 1.85 -0.10
C HIS A 264 -7.11 2.35 0.13
N ARG A 265 -7.64 2.11 1.34
CA ARG A 265 -9.00 2.47 1.75
C ARG A 265 -9.04 3.51 2.87
N SER A 266 -8.09 3.43 3.82
CA SER A 266 -8.08 4.24 5.04
C SER A 266 -6.68 4.78 5.35
N TYR A 267 -6.62 5.81 6.16
CA TYR A 267 -5.35 6.24 6.79
C TYR A 267 -4.80 5.20 7.78
N ALA A 268 -5.66 4.29 8.27
CA ALA A 268 -5.26 3.21 9.17
C ALA A 268 -4.56 2.04 8.46
N ASP A 269 -4.64 1.92 7.13
CA ASP A 269 -4.18 0.74 6.38
C ASP A 269 -2.75 0.34 6.74
N SER A 270 -1.80 1.29 6.70
CA SER A 270 -0.40 1.02 7.00
C SER A 270 -0.16 0.65 8.47
N LEU A 271 -0.96 1.18 9.40
CA LEU A 271 -0.86 0.85 10.82
C LEU A 271 -1.37 -0.57 11.08
N LEU A 272 -2.50 -0.93 10.47
CA LEU A 272 -3.09 -2.26 10.57
C LEU A 272 -2.18 -3.33 9.96
N LEU A 273 -1.64 -3.07 8.77
CA LEU A 273 -0.69 -3.99 8.13
C LEU A 273 0.58 -4.14 8.98
N ALA A 274 1.10 -3.03 9.52
CA ALA A 274 2.28 -3.06 10.38
C ALA A 274 2.05 -3.88 11.67
N ASP A 275 0.85 -3.83 12.26
CA ASP A 275 0.51 -4.63 13.43
C ASP A 275 0.36 -6.10 13.08
N VAL A 276 -0.36 -6.44 12.00
CA VAL A 276 -0.49 -7.82 11.51
C VAL A 276 0.88 -8.44 11.23
N LEU A 277 1.76 -7.73 10.52
CA LEU A 277 3.11 -8.22 10.23
C LEU A 277 3.95 -8.38 11.51
N ALA A 278 3.81 -7.48 12.48
CA ALA A 278 4.53 -7.57 13.75
C ALA A 278 4.05 -8.74 14.62
N ASP A 279 2.75 -8.98 14.66
CA ASP A 279 2.15 -10.11 15.40
C ASP A 279 2.56 -11.48 14.82
N HIS A 280 3.09 -11.49 13.57
CA HIS A 280 3.60 -12.68 12.87
C HIS A 280 5.11 -12.66 12.62
N ASP A 281 5.89 -11.95 13.45
CA ASP A 281 7.36 -11.91 13.44
C ASP A 281 7.99 -11.39 12.14
N PHE A 282 7.27 -10.62 11.34
CA PHE A 282 7.87 -9.95 10.19
C PHE A 282 8.63 -8.69 10.62
N PRO A 283 9.72 -8.40 9.92
CA PRO A 283 10.41 -7.14 10.11
C PRO A 283 9.56 -5.95 9.62
N ARG A 284 9.71 -4.81 10.29
CA ARG A 284 9.02 -3.58 9.91
C ARG A 284 9.35 -3.13 8.48
N ASN A 285 8.35 -2.69 7.75
CA ASN A 285 8.49 -2.18 6.41
C ASN A 285 9.03 -0.75 6.40
N HIS A 286 9.80 -0.39 5.36
CA HIS A 286 9.94 1.01 4.96
C HIS A 286 8.70 1.40 4.17
N VAL A 287 7.90 2.32 4.73
CA VAL A 287 6.65 2.77 4.10
C VAL A 287 6.93 3.99 3.24
N LEU A 288 6.67 3.90 1.93
CA LEU A 288 6.83 5.01 1.00
C LEU A 288 5.53 5.80 0.93
N GLY A 289 5.53 7.00 1.48
CA GLY A 289 4.36 7.87 1.58
C GLY A 289 4.57 9.25 0.98
N GLY A 290 3.48 9.93 0.63
CA GLY A 290 3.55 11.29 0.12
C GLY A 290 4.01 12.31 1.17
N ASP A 291 4.73 13.33 0.75
CA ASP A 291 5.30 14.39 1.58
C ASP A 291 4.26 15.24 2.34
N ASN A 292 2.98 15.17 1.97
CA ASN A 292 1.89 15.82 2.70
C ASN A 292 1.69 15.33 4.15
N LEU A 293 2.22 14.15 4.49
CA LEU A 293 2.19 13.59 5.84
C LEU A 293 3.42 14.00 6.67
N SER A 294 4.33 14.79 6.11
CA SER A 294 5.58 15.20 6.76
C SER A 294 5.44 16.38 7.76
N PHE A 295 4.21 16.80 8.10
CA PHE A 295 4.00 17.93 9.00
C PHE A 295 4.43 17.66 10.45
N TRP A 296 4.89 18.73 11.13
CA TRP A 296 5.33 18.65 12.52
C TRP A 296 4.13 18.46 13.49
N PRO A 297 4.23 17.60 14.55
CA PRO A 297 5.39 16.80 14.98
C PRO A 297 5.45 15.39 14.39
N ILE A 298 4.51 14.99 13.53
CA ILE A 298 4.34 13.61 13.04
C ILE A 298 5.41 13.24 12.03
N GLY A 299 5.73 14.12 11.10
CA GLY A 299 6.72 13.84 10.06
C GLY A 299 8.07 13.36 10.58
N PRO A 300 8.73 14.09 11.51
CA PRO A 300 9.99 13.65 12.09
C PRO A 300 9.90 12.32 12.84
N LEU A 301 8.77 12.02 13.50
CA LEU A 301 8.55 10.77 14.19
C LEU A 301 8.35 9.61 13.19
N ALA A 302 7.52 9.83 12.18
CA ALA A 302 7.25 8.86 11.10
C ALA A 302 8.53 8.55 10.31
N LYS A 303 9.35 9.57 9.96
CA LYS A 303 10.66 9.38 9.32
C LYS A 303 11.59 8.50 10.16
N ARG A 304 11.55 8.63 11.50
CA ARG A 304 12.29 7.77 12.43
C ARG A 304 11.69 6.39 12.61
N ALA A 305 10.44 6.20 12.27
CA ALA A 305 9.75 4.91 12.27
C ALA A 305 9.80 4.18 10.91
N GLY A 306 10.59 4.67 9.96
CA GLY A 306 10.81 4.01 8.67
C GLY A 306 9.97 4.55 7.51
N VAL A 307 9.23 5.65 7.71
CA VAL A 307 8.48 6.28 6.62
C VAL A 307 9.43 7.10 5.73
N VAL A 308 9.42 6.79 4.45
CA VAL A 308 10.15 7.49 3.38
C VAL A 308 9.19 8.48 2.73
N PHE A 309 9.43 9.77 2.93
CA PHE A 309 8.60 10.79 2.31
C PHE A 309 9.03 11.07 0.88
N ILE A 310 8.10 10.90 -0.05
CA ILE A 310 8.32 11.05 -1.49
C ILE A 310 7.49 12.22 -2.00
N ARG A 311 8.07 13.06 -2.85
CA ARG A 311 7.36 14.13 -3.54
C ARG A 311 6.22 13.55 -4.38
N ARG A 312 5.07 14.22 -4.42
CA ARG A 312 3.91 13.76 -5.22
C ARG A 312 4.12 13.86 -6.73
N SER A 313 4.94 14.80 -7.15
CA SER A 313 5.31 15.00 -8.54
C SER A 313 6.81 15.27 -8.61
N PHE A 314 7.49 14.55 -9.47
CA PHE A 314 8.93 14.72 -9.69
C PHE A 314 9.21 15.68 -10.87
N GLY A 315 8.19 15.97 -11.71
CA GLY A 315 8.35 16.76 -12.92
C GLY A 315 9.53 16.26 -13.77
N GLY A 316 10.37 17.20 -14.19
CA GLY A 316 11.63 16.94 -14.88
C GLY A 316 12.85 16.76 -13.98
N ASP A 317 12.69 16.61 -12.64
CA ASP A 317 13.82 16.52 -11.71
C ASP A 317 14.50 15.14 -11.78
N GLU A 318 15.41 15.01 -12.75
CA GLU A 318 16.17 13.78 -13.01
C GLU A 318 17.12 13.43 -11.86
N ILE A 319 17.61 14.43 -11.11
CA ILE A 319 18.50 14.21 -9.96
C ILE A 319 17.73 13.58 -8.81
N TYR A 320 16.52 14.05 -8.53
CA TYR A 320 15.66 13.45 -7.49
C TYR A 320 15.24 12.01 -7.86
N LYS A 321 14.89 11.77 -9.14
CA LYS A 321 14.57 10.42 -9.63
C LYS A 321 15.74 9.46 -9.45
N PHE A 322 16.95 9.93 -9.81
CA PHE A 322 18.19 9.20 -9.61
C PHE A 322 18.40 8.86 -8.12
N ALA A 323 18.35 9.86 -7.23
CA ALA A 323 18.53 9.65 -5.79
C ALA A 323 17.51 8.64 -5.21
N LEU A 324 16.25 8.72 -5.64
CA LEU A 324 15.20 7.79 -5.21
C LEU A 324 15.49 6.36 -5.66
N ARG A 325 15.91 6.15 -6.92
CA ARG A 325 16.27 4.83 -7.46
C ARG A 325 17.45 4.24 -6.69
N GLU A 326 18.52 5.02 -6.45
CA GLU A 326 19.68 4.59 -5.68
C GLU A 326 19.33 4.19 -4.26
N TYR A 327 18.44 4.95 -3.62
CA TYR A 327 17.98 4.62 -2.28
C TYR A 327 17.12 3.35 -2.24
N LEU A 328 16.22 3.14 -3.20
CA LEU A 328 15.45 1.90 -3.32
C LEU A 328 16.39 0.71 -3.58
N GLY A 329 17.35 0.85 -4.49
CA GLY A 329 18.38 -0.17 -4.73
C GLY A 329 19.16 -0.52 -3.48
N TYR A 330 19.56 0.47 -2.69
CA TYR A 330 20.21 0.24 -1.39
C TYR A 330 19.31 -0.54 -0.41
N LEU A 331 18.02 -0.20 -0.32
CA LEU A 331 17.08 -0.90 0.56
C LEU A 331 16.91 -2.37 0.14
N LEU A 332 16.77 -2.63 -1.16
CA LEU A 332 16.71 -4.00 -1.71
C LEU A 332 17.99 -4.78 -1.43
N ASN A 333 19.16 -4.20 -1.67
CA ASN A 333 20.46 -4.83 -1.42
C ASN A 333 20.63 -5.24 0.05
N LYS A 334 20.07 -4.47 0.97
CA LYS A 334 20.06 -4.77 2.41
C LYS A 334 18.87 -5.63 2.85
N ARG A 335 18.06 -6.09 1.90
CA ARG A 335 16.86 -6.92 2.12
C ARG A 335 15.86 -6.29 3.10
N PHE A 336 15.65 -4.95 3.00
CA PHE A 336 14.60 -4.29 3.74
C PHE A 336 13.27 -4.47 3.05
N ASN A 337 12.23 -4.75 3.81
CA ASN A 337 10.88 -4.79 3.28
C ASN A 337 10.38 -3.38 3.00
N LEU A 338 9.66 -3.26 1.89
CA LEU A 338 9.05 -2.03 1.43
C LEU A 338 7.53 -2.14 1.47
N GLU A 339 6.87 -1.00 1.60
CA GLU A 339 5.42 -0.89 1.51
C GLU A 339 5.04 0.40 0.79
N TRP A 340 4.19 0.31 -0.21
CA TRP A 340 3.53 1.47 -0.78
C TRP A 340 2.21 1.09 -1.46
N TYR A 341 1.40 2.11 -1.70
CA TYR A 341 0.08 1.98 -2.29
C TYR A 341 0.14 2.32 -3.78
N MET A 342 0.03 1.31 -4.64
CA MET A 342 0.14 1.48 -6.10
C MET A 342 -0.95 2.36 -6.68
N GLU A 343 -2.08 2.50 -6.01
CA GLU A 343 -3.19 3.37 -6.37
C GLU A 343 -2.82 4.87 -6.36
N GLY A 344 -1.74 5.25 -5.66
CA GLY A 344 -1.27 6.62 -5.52
C GLY A 344 -2.22 7.55 -4.73
N GLY A 345 -3.18 6.97 -4.03
CA GLY A 345 -4.13 7.64 -3.15
C GLY A 345 -5.28 6.72 -2.78
N ARG A 346 -6.02 7.06 -1.72
CA ARG A 346 -7.15 6.26 -1.25
C ARG A 346 -8.23 6.16 -2.33
N SER A 347 -8.84 4.97 -2.42
CA SER A 347 -10.02 4.78 -3.27
C SER A 347 -11.18 5.62 -2.74
N ARG A 348 -11.79 6.41 -3.60
CA ARG A 348 -12.99 7.18 -3.28
C ARG A 348 -14.26 6.44 -3.64
N THR A 349 -14.19 5.57 -4.64
CA THR A 349 -15.34 4.82 -5.14
C THR A 349 -15.55 3.48 -4.46
N GLY A 350 -14.60 3.02 -3.62
CA GLY A 350 -14.60 1.67 -3.06
C GLY A 350 -13.95 0.62 -3.97
N LYS A 351 -13.81 0.85 -5.27
CA LYS A 351 -13.06 -0.03 -6.18
C LYS A 351 -11.55 0.12 -5.99
N LEU A 352 -10.79 -0.90 -6.37
CA LEU A 352 -9.36 -0.77 -6.57
C LEU A 352 -9.07 0.16 -7.76
N ARG A 353 -8.19 1.14 -7.57
CA ARG A 353 -7.83 2.11 -8.61
C ARG A 353 -6.76 1.54 -9.54
N PRO A 354 -6.69 2.01 -10.79
CA PRO A 354 -5.60 1.66 -11.69
C PRO A 354 -4.23 1.97 -11.07
N PRO A 355 -3.25 1.06 -11.20
CA PRO A 355 -1.94 1.22 -10.58
C PRO A 355 -1.12 2.34 -11.23
N ARG A 356 -0.32 3.02 -10.40
CA ARG A 356 0.73 3.97 -10.84
C ARG A 356 2.06 3.25 -10.89
N PHE A 357 2.79 3.42 -11.98
CA PHE A 357 3.98 2.63 -12.29
C PHE A 357 5.29 3.20 -11.74
N GLY A 358 5.34 4.50 -11.35
CA GLY A 358 6.58 5.21 -11.08
C GLY A 358 7.53 4.53 -10.09
N LEU A 359 7.04 4.12 -8.90
CA LEU A 359 7.88 3.42 -7.92
C LEU A 359 8.26 2.01 -8.36
N LEU A 360 7.35 1.31 -9.03
CA LEU A 360 7.61 -0.01 -9.56
C LEU A 360 8.68 0.03 -10.66
N THR A 361 8.71 1.11 -11.48
CA THR A 361 9.77 1.36 -12.47
C THR A 361 11.14 1.39 -11.81
N TYR A 362 11.32 2.22 -10.77
CA TYR A 362 12.61 2.33 -10.09
C TYR A 362 13.01 1.04 -9.38
N LEU A 363 12.04 0.27 -8.88
CA LEU A 363 12.30 -1.02 -8.26
C LEU A 363 12.78 -2.05 -9.30
N ALA A 364 12.10 -2.13 -10.45
CA ALA A 364 12.47 -3.03 -11.54
C ALA A 364 13.85 -2.69 -12.09
N GLU A 365 14.12 -1.40 -12.34
CA GLU A 365 15.45 -0.92 -12.74
C GLU A 365 16.53 -1.33 -11.72
N ALA A 366 16.26 -1.20 -10.42
CA ALA A 366 17.21 -1.57 -9.38
C ALA A 366 17.50 -3.09 -9.37
N VAL A 367 16.52 -3.95 -9.63
CA VAL A 367 16.73 -5.39 -9.77
C VAL A 367 17.55 -5.71 -11.04
N GLU A 368 17.23 -5.10 -12.17
CA GLU A 368 17.99 -5.25 -13.42
C GLU A 368 19.44 -4.79 -13.30
N MET A 369 19.69 -3.70 -12.58
CA MET A 369 21.04 -3.19 -12.29
C MET A 369 21.82 -4.04 -11.31
N GLY A 370 21.22 -5.11 -10.75
CA GLY A 370 21.87 -6.06 -9.86
C GLY A 370 22.03 -5.61 -8.42
N TYR A 371 21.25 -4.61 -7.95
CA TYR A 371 21.22 -4.25 -6.52
C TYR A 371 20.73 -5.38 -5.63
N ALA A 372 19.81 -6.19 -6.12
CA ALA A 372 19.34 -7.40 -5.49
C ALA A 372 19.20 -8.52 -6.53
N GLU A 373 19.28 -9.76 -6.07
CA GLU A 373 19.01 -10.92 -6.93
C GLU A 373 17.57 -10.92 -7.42
N ASP A 374 16.61 -10.64 -6.52
CA ASP A 374 15.19 -10.52 -6.80
C ASP A 374 14.49 -9.70 -5.71
N ALA A 375 13.26 -9.28 -5.99
CA ALA A 375 12.33 -8.71 -5.03
C ALA A 375 10.95 -9.34 -5.25
N TYR A 376 10.27 -9.74 -4.17
CA TYR A 376 8.96 -10.34 -4.26
C TYR A 376 7.87 -9.32 -3.97
N LEU A 377 7.02 -9.07 -4.96
CA LEU A 377 5.83 -8.24 -4.82
C LEU A 377 4.75 -9.05 -4.09
N VAL A 378 4.26 -8.53 -2.97
CA VAL A 378 3.24 -9.16 -2.14
C VAL A 378 1.95 -8.32 -2.23
N PRO A 379 0.97 -8.72 -3.05
CA PRO A 379 -0.30 -8.03 -3.12
C PRO A 379 -1.10 -8.26 -1.82
N VAL A 380 -1.67 -7.20 -1.24
CA VAL A 380 -2.41 -7.28 0.02
C VAL A 380 -3.78 -6.61 -0.14
N SER A 381 -4.84 -7.30 0.24
CA SER A 381 -6.17 -6.71 0.37
C SER A 381 -6.42 -6.30 1.81
N ILE A 382 -6.81 -5.04 2.01
CA ILE A 382 -7.31 -4.51 3.29
C ILE A 382 -8.75 -4.07 3.04
N THR A 383 -9.70 -4.76 3.67
CA THR A 383 -11.12 -4.56 3.44
C THR A 383 -11.85 -4.32 4.75
N TYR A 384 -12.59 -3.23 4.80
CA TYR A 384 -13.37 -2.81 5.96
C TYR A 384 -14.84 -3.17 5.78
N ASP A 385 -15.41 -3.75 6.81
CA ASP A 385 -16.86 -3.96 6.86
C ASP A 385 -17.58 -2.62 6.92
N GLN A 386 -17.07 -1.71 7.75
CA GLN A 386 -17.55 -0.32 7.84
C GLN A 386 -16.38 0.65 8.00
N LEU A 387 -16.47 1.82 7.38
CA LEU A 387 -15.44 2.84 7.32
C LEU A 387 -16.03 4.24 7.49
N ARG A 388 -15.68 4.95 8.54
CA ARG A 388 -16.19 6.32 8.79
C ARG A 388 -15.76 7.33 7.72
N GLU A 389 -14.59 7.13 7.15
CA GLU A 389 -14.09 8.00 6.06
C GLU A 389 -14.90 7.86 4.76
N ALA A 390 -15.76 6.82 4.62
CA ALA A 390 -16.57 6.60 3.43
C ALA A 390 -17.45 7.82 3.10
N SER A 391 -18.07 8.45 4.09
CA SER A 391 -18.89 9.67 3.89
C SER A 391 -18.06 10.86 3.39
N ALA A 392 -16.84 11.05 3.89
CA ALA A 392 -15.94 12.10 3.40
C ALA A 392 -15.47 11.83 1.96
N MET A 393 -15.18 10.57 1.64
CA MET A 393 -14.80 10.14 0.29
C MET A 393 -15.95 10.31 -0.70
N ALA A 394 -17.17 9.98 -0.30
CA ALA A 394 -18.39 10.19 -1.11
C ALA A 394 -18.63 11.69 -1.38
N ALA A 395 -18.43 12.55 -0.38
CA ALA A 395 -18.52 14.00 -0.56
C ALA A 395 -17.47 14.53 -1.56
N GLU A 396 -16.24 14.02 -1.51
CA GLU A 396 -15.18 14.35 -2.50
C GLU A 396 -15.53 13.86 -3.91
N GLN A 397 -16.22 12.72 -4.06
CA GLN A 397 -16.73 12.24 -5.35
C GLN A 397 -17.80 13.17 -5.94
N GLY A 398 -18.68 13.69 -5.09
CA GLY A 398 -19.72 14.66 -5.47
C GLY A 398 -19.19 16.07 -5.78
N GLY A 399 -17.86 16.27 -5.84
CA GLY A 399 -17.24 17.57 -6.14
C GLY A 399 -16.88 18.42 -4.92
N GLY A 400 -17.03 17.88 -3.70
CA GLY A 400 -16.61 18.54 -2.47
C GLY A 400 -15.10 18.76 -2.40
N ALA A 401 -14.65 19.88 -1.79
CA ALA A 401 -13.23 20.16 -1.61
C ALA A 401 -12.56 19.18 -0.64
N LYS A 402 -11.38 18.71 -1.01
CA LYS A 402 -10.54 17.88 -0.13
C LYS A 402 -10.14 18.69 1.09
N LYS A 403 -10.43 18.18 2.31
CA LYS A 403 -9.97 18.79 3.56
C LYS A 403 -8.46 18.63 3.69
N SER A 404 -7.77 19.71 4.13
CA SER A 404 -6.33 19.67 4.38
C SER A 404 -6.00 18.77 5.58
N GLU A 405 -4.98 17.96 5.43
CA GLU A 405 -4.47 17.07 6.48
C GLU A 405 -3.61 17.87 7.45
N GLY A 406 -4.02 18.01 8.72
CA GLY A 406 -3.32 18.77 9.76
C GLY A 406 -3.63 18.25 11.16
N LEU A 407 -3.12 18.92 12.20
CA LEU A 407 -3.29 18.47 13.59
C LEU A 407 -4.76 18.40 14.03
N SER A 408 -5.59 19.39 13.61
CA SER A 408 -7.03 19.39 13.91
C SER A 408 -7.76 18.23 13.24
N TRP A 409 -7.38 17.90 12.00
CA TRP A 409 -7.87 16.74 11.28
C TRP A 409 -7.49 15.44 12.02
N LEU A 410 -6.22 15.31 12.45
CA LEU A 410 -5.75 14.13 13.18
C LEU A 410 -6.48 13.95 14.52
N ALA A 411 -6.70 15.04 15.26
CA ALA A 411 -7.45 14.99 16.53
C ALA A 411 -8.91 14.57 16.30
N SER A 412 -9.53 15.03 15.21
CA SER A 412 -10.87 14.63 14.80
C SER A 412 -10.91 13.16 14.40
N TYR A 413 -9.93 12.71 13.61
CA TYR A 413 -9.76 11.31 13.21
C TYR A 413 -9.61 10.41 14.44
N ALA A 414 -8.69 10.73 15.35
CA ALA A 414 -8.46 9.97 16.56
C ALA A 414 -9.71 9.86 17.45
N ARG A 415 -10.47 10.99 17.60
CA ARG A 415 -11.73 11.00 18.34
C ARG A 415 -12.78 10.11 17.68
N GLY A 416 -12.83 10.09 16.36
CA GLY A 416 -13.71 9.21 15.59
C GLY A 416 -13.43 7.73 15.80
N GLN A 417 -12.18 7.35 16.09
CA GLN A 417 -11.76 5.93 16.28
C GLN A 417 -12.03 5.40 17.71
N MET A 418 -12.62 6.17 18.61
CA MET A 418 -12.84 5.74 20.02
C MET A 418 -13.93 4.68 20.17
N ASN A 419 -14.86 4.56 19.22
CA ASN A 419 -15.95 3.57 19.26
C ASN A 419 -15.67 2.42 18.30
N ARG A 420 -16.13 1.22 18.63
CA ARG A 420 -16.07 0.06 17.73
C ARG A 420 -16.88 0.36 16.46
N ILE A 421 -16.28 0.13 15.30
CA ILE A 421 -16.87 0.41 13.99
C ILE A 421 -17.27 -0.90 13.30
N GLY A 422 -16.42 -1.93 13.35
CA GLY A 422 -16.69 -3.21 12.69
C GLY A 422 -15.45 -4.09 12.62
N THR A 423 -15.37 -4.87 11.55
CA THR A 423 -14.26 -5.79 11.26
C THR A 423 -13.42 -5.24 10.11
N VAL A 424 -12.12 -5.44 10.16
CA VAL A 424 -11.22 -5.25 9.03
C VAL A 424 -10.53 -6.58 8.69
N GLN A 425 -10.54 -6.94 7.43
CA GLN A 425 -9.89 -8.15 6.92
C GLN A 425 -8.62 -7.79 6.19
N VAL A 426 -7.53 -8.47 6.53
CA VAL A 426 -6.22 -8.34 5.87
C VAL A 426 -5.88 -9.69 5.23
N ARG A 427 -5.73 -9.71 3.92
CA ARG A 427 -5.42 -10.95 3.16
C ARG A 427 -4.22 -10.74 2.27
N PHE A 428 -3.35 -11.75 2.24
CA PHE A 428 -2.14 -11.76 1.43
C PHE A 428 -2.38 -12.67 0.22
N ALA A 429 -2.15 -12.14 -0.98
CA ALA A 429 -2.17 -12.95 -2.19
C ALA A 429 -0.79 -13.60 -2.43
N GLU A 430 -0.75 -14.57 -3.35
CA GLU A 430 0.49 -15.20 -3.80
C GLU A 430 1.52 -14.15 -4.24
N PRO A 431 2.74 -14.20 -3.69
CA PRO A 431 3.80 -13.28 -4.07
C PRO A 431 4.23 -13.48 -5.53
N LEU A 432 4.68 -12.40 -6.15
CA LEU A 432 5.16 -12.39 -7.54
C LEU A 432 6.65 -12.07 -7.55
N SER A 433 7.49 -12.92 -8.13
CA SER A 433 8.89 -12.61 -8.41
C SER A 433 8.96 -11.49 -9.45
N LEU A 434 9.58 -10.36 -9.09
CA LEU A 434 9.72 -9.23 -10.00
C LEU A 434 10.67 -9.58 -11.15
N ARG A 435 11.74 -10.31 -10.89
CA ARG A 435 12.69 -10.78 -11.91
C ARG A 435 12.00 -11.68 -12.94
N GLU A 436 11.30 -12.72 -12.48
CA GLU A 436 10.61 -13.66 -13.38
C GLU A 436 9.54 -12.93 -14.20
N ALA A 437 8.75 -12.06 -13.59
CA ALA A 437 7.69 -11.34 -14.26
C ALA A 437 8.20 -10.31 -15.30
N MET A 438 9.41 -9.79 -15.13
CA MET A 438 10.07 -8.89 -16.05
C MET A 438 10.91 -9.60 -17.12
N ALA A 439 11.29 -10.88 -16.93
CA ALA A 439 12.13 -11.63 -17.86
C ALA A 439 11.46 -11.86 -19.22
N GLY A 440 10.14 -12.07 -19.29
CA GLY A 440 9.37 -12.30 -20.53
C GLY A 440 9.83 -13.51 -21.32
N ASP A 441 8.99 -14.05 -22.21
CA ASP A 441 9.27 -15.25 -23.04
C ASP A 441 10.29 -15.04 -24.17
N GLY A 442 11.01 -13.92 -24.21
CA GLY A 442 11.97 -13.60 -25.28
C GLY A 442 13.26 -13.00 -24.75
N GLY A 443 14.26 -13.84 -24.48
CA GLY A 443 15.62 -13.41 -24.19
C GLY A 443 16.26 -12.70 -25.40
N GLY A 444 16.16 -11.37 -25.47
CA GLY A 444 16.81 -10.53 -26.46
C GLY A 444 17.36 -9.26 -25.80
N SER A 445 18.67 -9.25 -25.50
CA SER A 445 19.43 -8.05 -25.14
C SER A 445 19.73 -7.20 -26.39
N GLY A 446 18.74 -6.46 -26.84
CA GLY A 446 18.92 -5.52 -27.94
C GLY A 446 18.53 -4.10 -27.53
N GLY A 447 19.49 -3.19 -27.40
CA GLY A 447 19.31 -1.82 -26.91
C GLY A 447 18.64 -0.83 -27.90
N GLY A 448 17.50 -1.22 -28.51
CA GLY A 448 16.71 -0.36 -29.40
C GLY A 448 15.50 0.28 -28.72
N SER A 449 14.87 1.31 -29.31
CA SER A 449 13.68 1.98 -28.81
C SER A 449 12.51 1.00 -28.59
N GLY A 450 12.41 -0.03 -29.42
CA GLY A 450 11.40 -1.11 -29.28
C GLY A 450 11.56 -1.95 -28.03
N ASP A 451 12.77 -2.07 -27.48
CA ASP A 451 13.04 -2.83 -26.27
C ASP A 451 12.54 -2.08 -25.02
N ARG A 452 12.67 -0.77 -24.99
CA ARG A 452 12.11 0.07 -23.91
C ARG A 452 10.58 0.04 -23.86
N ASP A 453 9.93 0.04 -24.99
CA ASP A 453 8.45 -0.01 -25.03
C ASP A 453 7.94 -1.40 -24.63
N ALA A 454 8.62 -2.46 -25.05
CA ALA A 454 8.36 -3.83 -24.58
C ALA A 454 8.58 -3.96 -23.07
N TRP A 455 9.64 -3.37 -22.53
CA TRP A 455 9.92 -3.33 -21.09
C TRP A 455 8.82 -2.60 -20.32
N ARG A 456 8.40 -1.43 -20.79
CA ARG A 456 7.29 -0.67 -20.18
C ARG A 456 5.98 -1.47 -20.19
N LEU A 457 5.70 -2.17 -21.29
CA LEU A 457 4.53 -3.01 -21.38
C LEU A 457 4.57 -4.18 -20.40
N ARG A 458 5.74 -4.83 -20.23
CA ARG A 458 5.93 -5.87 -19.20
C ARG A 458 5.67 -5.32 -17.80
N LEU A 459 6.25 -4.16 -17.48
CA LEU A 459 6.03 -3.50 -16.19
C LEU A 459 4.55 -3.19 -15.93
N GLN A 460 3.82 -2.73 -16.95
CA GLN A 460 2.39 -2.51 -16.85
C GLN A 460 1.64 -3.82 -16.57
N LYS A 461 1.99 -4.91 -17.26
CA LYS A 461 1.41 -6.23 -17.01
C LYS A 461 1.65 -6.70 -15.57
N VAL A 462 2.86 -6.52 -15.05
CA VAL A 462 3.20 -6.82 -13.64
C VAL A 462 2.32 -6.03 -12.68
N ALA A 463 2.16 -4.74 -12.91
CA ALA A 463 1.34 -3.89 -12.06
C ALA A 463 -0.16 -4.28 -12.11
N PHE A 464 -0.67 -4.64 -13.29
CA PHE A 464 -2.03 -5.15 -13.45
C PHE A 464 -2.21 -6.51 -12.77
N GLU A 465 -1.24 -7.43 -12.89
CA GLU A 465 -1.27 -8.72 -12.20
C GLU A 465 -1.34 -8.54 -10.67
N VAL A 466 -0.57 -7.61 -10.11
CA VAL A 466 -0.67 -7.25 -8.68
C VAL A 466 -2.09 -6.81 -8.34
N ALA A 467 -2.71 -5.93 -9.15
CA ALA A 467 -4.06 -5.46 -8.91
C ALA A 467 -5.11 -6.59 -9.00
N VAL A 468 -4.97 -7.48 -9.98
CA VAL A 468 -5.83 -8.66 -10.14
C VAL A 468 -5.69 -9.59 -8.93
N ARG A 469 -4.48 -9.83 -8.44
CA ARG A 469 -4.25 -10.65 -7.24
C ARG A 469 -4.83 -10.02 -5.98
N ILE A 470 -4.78 -8.70 -5.82
CA ILE A 470 -5.47 -8.00 -4.73
C ILE A 470 -6.97 -8.28 -4.80
N ASN A 471 -7.59 -8.11 -5.98
CA ASN A 471 -9.02 -8.35 -6.15
C ASN A 471 -9.40 -9.80 -5.84
N ARG A 472 -8.63 -10.79 -6.28
CA ARG A 472 -8.90 -12.22 -6.04
C ARG A 472 -8.98 -12.59 -4.56
N VAL A 473 -8.21 -11.94 -3.71
CA VAL A 473 -8.22 -12.20 -2.26
C VAL A 473 -9.08 -11.23 -1.47
N THR A 474 -9.67 -10.22 -2.14
CA THR A 474 -10.54 -9.24 -1.49
C THR A 474 -11.86 -9.89 -1.08
N PRO A 475 -12.18 -9.99 0.21
CA PRO A 475 -13.40 -10.66 0.65
C PRO A 475 -14.64 -9.80 0.37
N VAL A 476 -15.72 -10.44 -0.03
CA VAL A 476 -17.06 -9.83 -0.13
C VAL A 476 -17.63 -9.69 1.27
N THR A 477 -17.79 -8.47 1.77
CA THR A 477 -18.30 -8.21 3.11
C THR A 477 -19.83 -8.28 3.16
N ALA A 478 -20.36 -8.53 4.34
CA ALA A 478 -21.82 -8.51 4.58
C ALA A 478 -22.41 -7.14 4.23
N THR A 479 -21.72 -6.06 4.57
CA THR A 479 -22.10 -4.68 4.22
C THR A 479 -22.13 -4.45 2.72
N ALA A 480 -21.16 -4.99 1.97
CA ALA A 480 -21.14 -4.88 0.51
C ALA A 480 -22.35 -5.58 -0.14
N LEU A 481 -22.72 -6.77 0.36
CA LEU A 481 -23.89 -7.50 -0.14
C LEU A 481 -25.21 -6.78 0.16
N VAL A 482 -25.37 -6.27 1.38
CA VAL A 482 -26.57 -5.54 1.78
C VAL A 482 -26.72 -4.25 0.97
N THR A 483 -25.65 -3.49 0.78
CA THR A 483 -25.70 -2.27 -0.05
C THR A 483 -25.90 -2.57 -1.53
N LEU A 484 -25.36 -3.69 -2.04
CA LEU A 484 -25.63 -4.19 -3.39
C LEU A 484 -27.13 -4.50 -3.58
N ALA A 485 -27.75 -5.16 -2.59
CA ALA A 485 -29.17 -5.50 -2.62
C ALA A 485 -30.06 -4.25 -2.61
N LEU A 486 -29.76 -3.28 -1.71
CA LEU A 486 -30.59 -2.07 -1.57
C LEU A 486 -30.41 -1.09 -2.74
N LEU A 487 -29.20 -0.92 -3.28
CA LEU A 487 -28.96 -0.05 -4.45
C LEU A 487 -29.59 -0.60 -5.74
N GLY A 488 -29.80 -1.92 -5.82
CA GLY A 488 -30.41 -2.56 -6.99
C GLY A 488 -31.91 -2.39 -7.11
N VAL A 489 -32.62 -1.68 -6.21
CA VAL A 489 -34.08 -1.59 -6.21
C VAL A 489 -34.64 -0.16 -6.36
N ARG A 490 -33.82 0.78 -6.82
CA ARG A 490 -34.22 2.19 -7.06
C ARG A 490 -34.99 2.78 -5.87
N ASP A 491 -34.45 3.50 -5.00
CA ASP A 491 -35.08 4.25 -3.88
C ASP A 491 -36.33 3.61 -3.21
N ARG A 492 -36.53 2.29 -3.42
CA ARG A 492 -37.62 1.55 -2.79
C ARG A 492 -37.12 1.00 -1.46
N ALA A 493 -37.99 1.11 -0.46
CA ALA A 493 -37.75 0.45 0.83
C ALA A 493 -38.12 -1.04 0.70
N LEU A 494 -37.28 -1.90 1.30
CA LEU A 494 -37.49 -3.35 1.36
C LEU A 494 -37.82 -3.79 2.78
N THR A 495 -38.73 -4.75 2.96
CA THR A 495 -38.88 -5.46 4.23
C THR A 495 -37.67 -6.39 4.46
N LEU A 496 -37.47 -6.88 5.69
CA LEU A 496 -36.44 -7.84 6.01
C LEU A 496 -36.51 -9.10 5.12
N GLY A 497 -37.72 -9.61 4.93
CA GLY A 497 -37.96 -10.78 4.07
C GLY A 497 -37.60 -10.54 2.61
N GLN A 498 -37.82 -9.32 2.09
CA GLN A 498 -37.43 -8.93 0.74
C GLN A 498 -35.89 -8.77 0.63
N VAL A 499 -35.24 -8.16 1.60
CA VAL A 499 -33.77 -8.07 1.66
C VAL A 499 -33.15 -9.47 1.62
N ARG A 500 -33.65 -10.40 2.44
CA ARG A 500 -33.16 -11.79 2.46
C ARG A 500 -33.30 -12.48 1.11
N ARG A 501 -34.43 -12.35 0.45
CA ARG A 501 -34.66 -12.95 -0.88
C ARG A 501 -33.66 -12.46 -1.94
N VAL A 502 -33.23 -11.21 -1.85
CA VAL A 502 -32.19 -10.70 -2.74
C VAL A 502 -30.80 -11.21 -2.33
N LEU A 503 -30.54 -11.35 -1.03
CA LEU A 503 -29.23 -11.77 -0.53
C LEU A 503 -28.96 -13.27 -0.72
N GLU A 504 -29.99 -14.12 -0.73
CA GLU A 504 -29.85 -15.57 -0.78
C GLU A 504 -29.18 -16.05 -2.08
N PRO A 505 -29.64 -15.68 -3.30
CA PRO A 505 -28.96 -16.05 -4.54
C PRO A 505 -27.54 -15.46 -4.66
N LEU A 506 -27.31 -14.27 -4.12
CA LEU A 506 -25.98 -13.65 -4.08
C LEU A 506 -24.98 -14.47 -3.27
N ARG A 507 -25.40 -14.95 -2.10
CA ARG A 507 -24.59 -15.82 -1.24
C ARG A 507 -24.32 -17.17 -1.90
N ASP A 508 -25.34 -17.77 -2.49
CA ASP A 508 -25.21 -19.05 -3.17
C ASP A 508 -24.22 -18.97 -4.33
N TYR A 509 -24.25 -17.88 -5.08
CA TYR A 509 -23.27 -17.59 -6.13
C TYR A 509 -21.84 -17.54 -5.59
N LEU A 510 -21.62 -16.83 -4.44
CA LEU A 510 -20.29 -16.76 -3.82
C LEU A 510 -19.80 -18.11 -3.36
N VAL A 511 -20.68 -18.93 -2.74
CA VAL A 511 -20.34 -20.27 -2.25
C VAL A 511 -20.04 -21.23 -3.41
N GLN A 512 -20.87 -21.24 -4.46
CA GLN A 512 -20.67 -22.09 -5.64
C GLN A 512 -19.35 -21.81 -6.36
N ARG A 513 -18.88 -20.56 -6.28
CA ARG A 513 -17.64 -20.10 -6.91
C ARG A 513 -16.42 -20.14 -6.00
N ASP A 514 -16.57 -20.61 -4.77
CA ASP A 514 -15.52 -20.60 -3.74
C ASP A 514 -14.86 -19.20 -3.58
N LEU A 515 -15.68 -18.15 -3.63
CA LEU A 515 -15.20 -16.78 -3.53
C LEU A 515 -15.01 -16.36 -2.07
N PRO A 516 -13.98 -15.58 -1.74
CA PRO A 516 -13.75 -15.15 -0.37
C PRO A 516 -14.88 -14.21 0.09
N HIS A 517 -15.56 -14.55 1.19
CA HIS A 517 -16.65 -13.74 1.72
C HIS A 517 -16.77 -13.82 3.24
N SER A 518 -17.39 -12.82 3.86
CA SER A 518 -17.83 -12.80 5.26
C SER A 518 -19.35 -12.76 5.41
N GLY A 519 -20.07 -13.24 4.40
CA GLY A 519 -21.54 -13.22 4.33
C GLY A 519 -22.24 -14.24 5.24
N GLU A 520 -21.52 -15.03 6.03
CA GLU A 520 -22.12 -16.01 6.95
C GLU A 520 -23.14 -15.39 7.93
N ALA A 521 -22.86 -14.16 8.38
CA ALA A 521 -23.77 -13.40 9.22
C ALA A 521 -25.15 -13.19 8.58
N LEU A 522 -25.24 -13.18 7.24
CA LEU A 522 -26.48 -12.95 6.49
C LEU A 522 -27.36 -14.19 6.31
N ARG A 523 -27.00 -15.33 6.91
CA ARG A 523 -27.81 -16.55 6.88
C ARG A 523 -29.06 -16.46 7.76
N THR A 524 -29.02 -15.60 8.76
CA THR A 524 -30.10 -15.45 9.74
C THR A 524 -30.71 -14.07 9.69
N ASP A 525 -31.99 -13.95 10.06
CA ASP A 525 -32.69 -12.67 10.18
C ASP A 525 -31.99 -11.71 11.12
N ASP A 526 -31.49 -12.22 12.27
CA ASP A 526 -30.76 -11.40 13.23
C ASP A 526 -29.44 -10.91 12.71
N GLY A 527 -28.78 -11.72 11.88
CA GLY A 527 -27.56 -11.28 11.19
C GLY A 527 -27.83 -10.15 10.19
N VAL A 528 -28.86 -10.28 9.38
CA VAL A 528 -29.28 -9.24 8.42
C VAL A 528 -29.69 -7.97 9.15
N ARG A 529 -30.54 -8.08 10.22
CA ARG A 529 -30.92 -6.92 11.05
C ARG A 529 -29.71 -6.22 11.66
N ARG A 530 -28.71 -6.98 12.11
CA ARG A 530 -27.50 -6.42 12.72
C ARG A 530 -26.73 -5.57 11.71
N VAL A 531 -26.54 -6.06 10.47
CA VAL A 531 -25.84 -5.32 9.42
C VAL A 531 -26.63 -4.08 9.00
N LEU A 532 -27.96 -4.20 8.82
CA LEU A 532 -28.84 -3.07 8.51
C LEU A 532 -28.84 -2.03 9.64
N GLY A 533 -28.90 -2.46 10.91
CA GLY A 533 -28.80 -1.59 12.08
C GLY A 533 -27.48 -0.83 12.15
N ALA A 534 -26.38 -1.52 11.91
CA ALA A 534 -25.05 -0.90 11.90
C ALA A 534 -24.91 0.13 10.74
N LEU A 535 -25.52 -0.11 9.57
CA LEU A 535 -25.59 0.86 8.49
C LEU A 535 -26.51 2.05 8.82
N ALA A 536 -27.58 1.82 9.58
CA ALA A 536 -28.47 2.87 10.06
C ALA A 536 -27.80 3.77 11.09
N GLU A 537 -27.01 3.20 12.01
CA GLU A 537 -26.19 3.98 12.96
C GLU A 537 -25.19 4.91 12.26
N GLN A 538 -24.77 4.55 11.06
CA GLN A 538 -23.90 5.39 10.20
C GLN A 538 -24.66 6.29 9.23
N HIS A 539 -25.99 6.33 9.33
CA HIS A 539 -26.86 7.09 8.44
C HIS A 539 -26.74 6.69 6.95
N VAL A 540 -26.34 5.46 6.65
CA VAL A 540 -26.29 4.94 5.26
C VAL A 540 -27.64 4.35 4.86
N VAL A 541 -28.34 3.76 5.84
CA VAL A 541 -29.66 3.15 5.68
C VAL A 541 -30.66 3.84 6.60
N THR A 542 -31.84 4.12 6.09
CA THR A 542 -32.98 4.54 6.89
C THR A 542 -33.83 3.32 7.24
N ILE A 543 -34.24 3.20 8.49
CA ILE A 543 -35.21 2.22 8.98
C ILE A 543 -36.53 2.96 9.28
N TYR A 544 -37.61 2.58 8.64
CA TYR A 544 -38.93 3.07 8.96
C TYR A 544 -39.78 1.93 9.56
N ASP A 545 -40.18 2.10 10.82
CA ASP A 545 -40.88 1.13 11.65
C ASP A 545 -42.32 1.53 12.00
N GLY A 546 -42.83 2.65 11.41
CA GLY A 546 -44.18 3.15 11.62
C GLY A 546 -45.26 2.41 10.84
N GLY A 547 -44.94 1.30 10.15
CA GLY A 547 -45.87 0.50 9.35
C GLY A 547 -46.22 -0.85 9.98
N VAL A 548 -46.67 -1.80 9.13
CA VAL A 548 -46.98 -3.18 9.57
C VAL A 548 -45.72 -3.94 9.97
N GLU A 549 -44.64 -3.70 9.25
CA GLU A 549 -43.29 -4.24 9.53
C GLU A 549 -42.21 -3.20 9.17
N PRO A 550 -41.01 -3.28 9.76
CA PRO A 550 -39.91 -2.38 9.42
C PRO A 550 -39.49 -2.51 7.96
N VAL A 551 -39.22 -1.38 7.31
CA VAL A 551 -38.67 -1.32 5.96
C VAL A 551 -37.37 -0.56 5.95
N TYR A 552 -36.48 -0.91 5.01
CA TYR A 552 -35.09 -0.47 4.92
C TYR A 552 -34.84 0.14 3.53
N ALA A 553 -34.24 1.32 3.49
CA ALA A 553 -33.88 2.00 2.24
C ALA A 553 -32.52 2.68 2.39
N ILE A 554 -31.84 2.95 1.29
CA ILE A 554 -30.66 3.84 1.31
C ILE A 554 -31.12 5.24 1.74
N GLU A 555 -30.44 5.84 2.70
CA GLU A 555 -30.78 7.17 3.17
C GLU A 555 -30.52 8.22 2.09
N ARG A 556 -31.41 9.22 2.00
CA ARG A 556 -31.32 10.26 0.99
C ARG A 556 -29.96 10.97 1.04
N GLY A 557 -29.27 11.02 -0.08
CA GLY A 557 -27.92 11.59 -0.20
C GLY A 557 -26.76 10.66 0.19
N GLN A 558 -27.04 9.41 0.61
CA GLN A 558 -26.02 8.44 0.99
C GLN A 558 -25.73 7.38 -0.09
N HIS A 559 -26.27 7.53 -1.28
CA HIS A 559 -26.09 6.58 -2.39
C HIS A 559 -24.61 6.38 -2.77
N LEU A 560 -23.79 7.45 -2.75
CA LEU A 560 -22.34 7.33 -3.01
C LEU A 560 -21.63 6.57 -1.90
N VAL A 561 -22.05 6.68 -0.63
CA VAL A 561 -21.51 5.91 0.49
C VAL A 561 -21.89 4.44 0.37
N ALA A 562 -23.15 4.15 0.08
CA ALA A 562 -23.63 2.79 -0.18
C ALA A 562 -22.89 2.17 -1.37
N ALA A 563 -22.71 2.94 -2.46
CA ALA A 563 -21.94 2.52 -3.63
C ALA A 563 -20.46 2.26 -3.29
N PHE A 564 -19.85 3.01 -2.38
CA PHE A 564 -18.49 2.75 -1.90
C PHE A 564 -18.36 1.33 -1.32
N TYR A 565 -19.29 0.92 -0.47
CA TYR A 565 -19.29 -0.44 0.11
C TYR A 565 -19.56 -1.50 -0.96
N ARG A 566 -20.62 -1.34 -1.78
CA ARG A 566 -20.95 -2.21 -2.92
C ARG A 566 -19.71 -2.43 -3.81
N ASN A 567 -19.07 -1.35 -4.19
CA ASN A 567 -17.98 -1.35 -5.16
C ASN A 567 -16.71 -2.06 -4.66
N SER A 568 -16.58 -2.29 -3.35
CA SER A 568 -15.46 -3.08 -2.82
C SER A 568 -15.48 -4.54 -3.28
N ALA A 569 -16.65 -5.05 -3.70
CA ALA A 569 -16.88 -6.46 -4.02
C ALA A 569 -17.40 -6.72 -5.44
N ILE A 570 -17.79 -5.68 -6.19
CA ILE A 570 -18.51 -5.87 -7.47
C ILE A 570 -17.67 -6.56 -8.56
N HIS A 571 -16.33 -6.52 -8.45
CA HIS A 571 -15.44 -7.15 -9.43
C HIS A 571 -15.70 -8.64 -9.62
N TYR A 572 -16.27 -9.34 -8.62
CA TYR A 572 -16.65 -10.75 -8.73
C TYR A 572 -17.90 -11.00 -9.57
N PHE A 573 -18.72 -9.97 -9.79
CA PHE A 573 -20.00 -10.09 -10.48
C PHE A 573 -19.97 -9.50 -11.90
N ILE A 574 -18.83 -8.97 -12.36
CA ILE A 574 -18.74 -8.28 -13.65
C ILE A 574 -18.94 -9.24 -14.81
N ASP A 575 -18.31 -10.41 -14.79
CA ASP A 575 -18.44 -11.40 -15.87
C ASP A 575 -19.87 -11.90 -15.98
N ARG A 576 -20.57 -12.10 -14.85
CA ARG A 576 -22.00 -12.42 -14.81
C ARG A 576 -22.85 -11.31 -15.42
N ALA A 577 -22.60 -10.07 -15.02
CA ALA A 577 -23.33 -8.92 -15.52
C ALA A 577 -23.11 -8.69 -17.03
N VAL A 578 -21.89 -8.93 -17.53
CA VAL A 578 -21.59 -8.88 -18.97
C VAL A 578 -22.27 -10.03 -19.71
N ALA A 579 -22.28 -11.26 -19.15
CA ALA A 579 -22.95 -12.41 -19.73
C ALA A 579 -24.46 -12.15 -19.93
N GLU A 580 -25.09 -11.52 -18.95
CA GLU A 580 -26.53 -11.13 -19.06
C GLU A 580 -26.77 -10.14 -20.20
N LEU A 581 -25.93 -9.12 -20.37
CA LEU A 581 -26.04 -8.18 -21.49
C LEU A 581 -25.77 -8.83 -22.84
N VAL A 582 -24.82 -9.75 -22.91
CA VAL A 582 -24.49 -10.51 -24.12
C VAL A 582 -25.66 -11.40 -24.56
N LEU A 583 -26.41 -12.00 -23.63
CA LEU A 583 -27.57 -12.81 -23.95
C LEU A 583 -28.70 -12.01 -24.65
N LEU A 584 -28.83 -10.71 -24.36
CA LEU A 584 -29.81 -9.82 -25.02
C LEU A 584 -29.36 -9.30 -26.39
N SER A 585 -28.14 -9.64 -26.85
CA SER A 585 -27.70 -9.37 -28.21
C SER A 585 -28.06 -10.51 -29.16
N ASP A 586 -28.00 -10.23 -30.48
CA ASP A 586 -28.17 -11.26 -31.51
C ASP A 586 -27.19 -12.42 -31.28
N PRO A 587 -27.62 -13.69 -31.31
CA PRO A 587 -26.73 -14.84 -31.17
C PRO A 587 -25.48 -14.82 -32.05
N ALA A 588 -25.59 -14.29 -33.27
CA ALA A 588 -24.49 -14.19 -34.21
C ALA A 588 -23.40 -13.20 -33.74
N ASP A 589 -23.78 -12.15 -33.00
CA ASP A 589 -22.91 -11.04 -32.60
C ASP A 589 -22.44 -11.13 -31.14
N ARG A 590 -22.85 -12.16 -30.37
CA ARG A 590 -22.58 -12.30 -28.92
C ARG A 590 -21.11 -12.13 -28.54
N TRP A 591 -20.19 -12.70 -29.32
CA TRP A 591 -18.77 -12.57 -29.05
C TRP A 591 -18.21 -11.17 -29.33
N ASP A 592 -18.65 -10.54 -30.39
CA ASP A 592 -18.24 -9.18 -30.76
C ASP A 592 -18.76 -8.20 -29.71
N GLU A 593 -19.99 -8.38 -29.25
CA GLU A 593 -20.56 -7.58 -28.18
C GLU A 593 -19.86 -7.82 -26.83
N ALA A 594 -19.52 -9.07 -26.48
CA ALA A 594 -18.76 -9.38 -25.28
C ALA A 594 -17.40 -8.67 -25.26
N MET A 595 -16.70 -8.66 -26.39
CA MET A 595 -15.43 -7.97 -26.52
C MET A 595 -15.57 -6.47 -26.49
N ARG A 596 -16.66 -5.93 -27.07
CA ARG A 596 -16.98 -4.50 -27.04
C ARG A 596 -17.28 -4.02 -25.61
N LEU A 597 -18.10 -4.77 -24.86
CA LEU A 597 -18.40 -4.47 -23.45
C LEU A 597 -17.16 -4.55 -22.57
N ARG A 598 -16.28 -5.57 -22.77
CA ARG A 598 -14.99 -5.66 -22.10
C ARG A 598 -14.13 -4.41 -22.35
N ASP A 599 -14.01 -3.99 -23.60
CA ASP A 599 -13.20 -2.83 -23.97
C ASP A 599 -13.82 -1.50 -23.49
N GLN A 600 -15.14 -1.41 -23.34
CA GLN A 600 -15.84 -0.31 -22.70
C GLN A 600 -15.53 -0.21 -21.20
N LEU A 601 -15.50 -1.35 -20.51
CA LEU A 601 -15.38 -1.42 -19.06
C LEU A 601 -13.92 -1.48 -18.56
N LYS A 602 -12.93 -1.58 -19.46
CA LYS A 602 -11.50 -1.75 -19.11
C LYS A 602 -10.88 -0.61 -18.32
N PHE A 603 -11.46 0.59 -18.30
CA PHE A 603 -11.01 1.70 -17.48
C PHE A 603 -11.62 1.69 -16.07
N GLU A 604 -12.65 0.85 -15.87
CA GLU A 604 -13.33 0.68 -14.60
C GLU A 604 -12.96 -0.61 -13.89
N PHE A 605 -12.66 -1.67 -14.64
CA PHE A 605 -12.38 -3.00 -14.11
C PHE A 605 -11.11 -3.63 -14.72
N PHE A 606 -10.51 -4.57 -14.01
CA PHE A 606 -9.37 -5.33 -14.47
C PHE A 606 -9.87 -6.60 -15.17
N PHE A 607 -9.55 -6.74 -16.43
CA PHE A 607 -9.87 -7.91 -17.22
C PHE A 607 -8.59 -8.71 -17.52
N PRO A 608 -8.67 -10.04 -17.61
CA PRO A 608 -7.56 -10.85 -18.09
C PRO A 608 -7.30 -10.59 -19.59
N ASP A 609 -6.29 -11.26 -20.14
CA ASP A 609 -6.09 -11.27 -21.60
C ASP A 609 -7.34 -11.80 -22.33
N LYS A 610 -7.40 -11.55 -23.66
CA LYS A 610 -8.61 -11.85 -24.43
C LYS A 610 -8.97 -13.33 -24.47
N GLU A 611 -8.01 -14.22 -24.42
CA GLU A 611 -8.22 -15.67 -24.48
C GLU A 611 -8.76 -16.18 -23.14
N SER A 612 -8.09 -15.80 -22.04
CA SER A 612 -8.55 -16.10 -20.69
C SER A 612 -9.94 -15.50 -20.40
N TYR A 613 -10.20 -14.28 -20.88
CA TYR A 613 -11.50 -13.65 -20.74
C TYR A 613 -12.61 -14.44 -21.47
N ARG A 614 -12.34 -14.86 -22.72
CA ARG A 614 -13.29 -15.70 -23.47
C ARG A 614 -13.62 -17.00 -22.73
N SER A 615 -12.60 -17.66 -22.17
CA SER A 615 -12.80 -18.90 -21.40
C SER A 615 -13.65 -18.64 -20.15
N GLN A 616 -13.36 -17.58 -19.39
CA GLN A 616 -14.09 -17.21 -18.17
C GLN A 616 -15.55 -16.86 -18.50
N LEU A 617 -15.77 -16.02 -19.50
CA LEU A 617 -17.12 -15.62 -19.90
C LEU A 617 -17.93 -16.78 -20.49
N SER A 618 -17.30 -17.70 -21.26
CA SER A 618 -17.96 -18.91 -21.72
C SER A 618 -18.45 -19.77 -20.55
N ALA A 619 -17.62 -19.93 -19.53
CA ALA A 619 -18.01 -20.68 -18.33
C ALA A 619 -19.18 -20.02 -17.60
N GLU A 620 -19.20 -18.69 -17.56
CA GLU A 620 -20.31 -17.91 -16.96
C GLU A 620 -21.61 -18.06 -17.76
N LEU A 621 -21.54 -17.93 -19.09
CA LEU A 621 -22.67 -18.09 -19.99
C LEU A 621 -23.23 -19.54 -19.93
N ALA A 622 -22.35 -20.56 -19.86
CA ALA A 622 -22.75 -21.94 -19.75
C ALA A 622 -23.44 -22.27 -18.40
N GLN A 623 -23.18 -21.51 -17.36
CA GLN A 623 -23.90 -21.63 -16.08
C GLN A 623 -25.30 -21.04 -16.16
N LEU A 624 -25.49 -20.00 -16.98
CA LEU A 624 -26.82 -19.45 -17.26
C LEU A 624 -27.64 -20.46 -18.09
N ASP A 625 -27.08 -20.91 -19.19
CA ASP A 625 -27.66 -21.94 -20.05
C ASP A 625 -26.57 -22.65 -20.87
N PRO A 626 -26.46 -23.97 -20.82
CA PRO A 626 -25.49 -24.71 -21.64
C PRO A 626 -25.64 -24.46 -23.15
N GLY A 627 -26.83 -24.15 -23.62
CA GLY A 627 -27.16 -23.82 -25.02
C GLY A 627 -27.08 -22.35 -25.37
N TRP A 628 -26.47 -21.54 -24.50
CA TRP A 628 -26.43 -20.09 -24.57
C TRP A 628 -26.08 -19.52 -25.96
N ALA A 629 -25.26 -20.22 -26.74
CA ALA A 629 -24.78 -19.73 -28.04
C ALA A 629 -25.93 -19.47 -29.05
N THR A 630 -27.04 -20.22 -28.95
CA THR A 630 -28.19 -20.13 -29.84
C THR A 630 -29.51 -19.93 -29.13
N ALA A 631 -29.51 -19.97 -27.77
CA ALA A 631 -30.71 -19.82 -26.97
C ALA A 631 -31.38 -18.43 -27.12
N ASP A 632 -32.67 -18.35 -26.91
CA ASP A 632 -33.34 -17.07 -26.69
C ASP A 632 -32.85 -16.46 -25.36
N GLY A 633 -32.09 -15.41 -25.45
CA GLY A 633 -31.45 -14.80 -24.27
C GLY A 633 -32.47 -14.24 -23.29
N ARG A 634 -33.63 -13.73 -23.76
CA ARG A 634 -34.68 -13.26 -22.87
C ARG A 634 -35.27 -14.41 -22.06
N ALA A 635 -35.56 -15.54 -22.68
CA ALA A 635 -36.10 -16.72 -22.00
C ALA A 635 -35.12 -17.30 -20.98
N VAL A 636 -33.80 -17.26 -21.28
CA VAL A 636 -32.73 -17.65 -20.33
C VAL A 636 -32.71 -16.76 -19.10
N LEU A 637 -32.82 -15.42 -19.30
CA LEU A 637 -32.81 -14.46 -18.19
C LEU A 637 -34.09 -14.53 -17.35
N ASP A 638 -35.26 -14.73 -17.97
CA ASP A 638 -36.55 -14.91 -17.27
C ASP A 638 -36.50 -16.13 -16.32
N GLY A 639 -35.77 -17.20 -16.70
CA GLY A 639 -35.54 -18.39 -15.86
C GLY A 639 -34.44 -18.24 -14.82
N SER A 640 -33.72 -17.13 -14.78
CA SER A 640 -32.57 -16.94 -13.88
C SER A 640 -33.00 -16.42 -12.51
N HIS A 641 -32.50 -17.08 -11.44
CA HIS A 641 -32.72 -16.64 -10.05
C HIS A 641 -31.80 -15.52 -9.59
N LEU A 642 -30.76 -15.17 -10.36
CA LEU A 642 -29.78 -14.13 -10.03
C LEU A 642 -29.47 -13.29 -11.27
N LEU A 643 -29.85 -12.03 -11.24
CA LEU A 643 -29.55 -11.02 -12.25
C LEU A 643 -28.72 -9.89 -11.65
N MET A 644 -27.57 -9.58 -12.28
CA MET A 644 -26.53 -8.71 -11.74
C MET A 644 -26.27 -7.43 -12.53
N ALA A 645 -26.55 -7.39 -13.83
CA ALA A 645 -26.15 -6.26 -14.69
C ALA A 645 -26.67 -4.92 -14.16
N HIS A 646 -27.95 -4.84 -13.78
CA HIS A 646 -28.58 -3.64 -13.24
C HIS A 646 -28.02 -3.25 -11.86
N ARG A 647 -27.52 -4.22 -11.04
CA ARG A 647 -26.98 -3.98 -9.69
C ARG A 647 -25.54 -3.49 -9.71
N VAL A 648 -24.74 -3.98 -10.67
CA VAL A 648 -23.29 -3.73 -10.69
C VAL A 648 -22.84 -2.78 -11.80
N LEU A 649 -23.47 -2.79 -12.97
CA LEU A 649 -23.03 -1.98 -14.12
C LEU A 649 -23.78 -0.66 -14.26
N ARG A 650 -24.99 -0.55 -13.75
CA ARG A 650 -25.88 0.57 -14.04
C ARG A 650 -25.24 1.93 -13.77
N SER A 651 -24.65 2.15 -12.61
CA SER A 651 -24.03 3.44 -12.28
C SER A 651 -22.84 3.81 -13.18
N PHE A 652 -22.13 2.81 -13.70
CA PHE A 652 -20.99 3.03 -14.61
C PHE A 652 -21.46 3.37 -16.03
N VAL A 653 -22.41 2.60 -16.57
CA VAL A 653 -22.92 2.87 -17.91
C VAL A 653 -23.76 4.15 -17.96
N ASP A 654 -24.48 4.49 -16.89
CA ASP A 654 -25.16 5.77 -16.75
C ASP A 654 -24.15 6.95 -16.78
N ALA A 655 -23.05 6.85 -16.04
CA ALA A 655 -22.00 7.88 -16.05
C ALA A 655 -21.34 7.99 -17.44
N GLN A 656 -21.09 6.87 -18.11
CA GLN A 656 -20.57 6.85 -19.48
C GLN A 656 -21.56 7.49 -20.46
N LEU A 657 -22.87 7.24 -20.31
CA LEU A 657 -23.90 7.85 -21.13
C LEU A 657 -23.93 9.38 -20.95
N VAL A 658 -23.82 9.89 -19.71
CA VAL A 658 -23.71 11.34 -19.45
C VAL A 658 -22.56 11.96 -20.23
N VAL A 659 -21.39 11.36 -20.17
CA VAL A 659 -20.19 11.83 -20.89
C VAL A 659 -20.40 11.76 -22.41
N ALA A 660 -20.97 10.67 -22.91
CA ALA A 660 -21.19 10.48 -24.35
C ALA A 660 -22.22 11.48 -24.90
N GLU A 661 -23.33 11.73 -24.18
CA GLU A 661 -24.34 12.73 -24.59
C GLU A 661 -23.77 14.15 -24.59
N ARG A 662 -22.93 14.47 -23.57
CA ARG A 662 -22.27 15.78 -23.55
C ARG A 662 -21.21 15.91 -24.66
N LEU A 663 -20.48 14.84 -25.00
CA LEU A 663 -19.56 14.82 -26.15
C LEU A 663 -20.31 14.98 -27.49
N ALA A 664 -21.45 14.32 -27.67
CA ALA A 664 -22.25 14.43 -28.85
C ALA A 664 -22.81 15.87 -29.06
N ALA A 665 -23.01 16.60 -27.97
CA ALA A 665 -23.47 18.01 -27.99
C ALA A 665 -22.32 19.03 -28.03
N HIS A 666 -21.04 18.59 -27.83
CA HIS A 666 -19.87 19.46 -27.90
C HIS A 666 -19.50 19.78 -29.34
N ASP A 667 -19.02 21.02 -29.62
CA ASP A 667 -18.60 21.39 -30.96
C ASP A 667 -17.49 20.45 -31.45
N PRO A 668 -17.71 19.74 -32.57
CA PRO A 668 -16.70 18.81 -33.07
C PRO A 668 -15.44 19.49 -33.58
N ALA A 669 -15.44 20.79 -33.83
CA ALA A 669 -14.27 21.57 -34.24
C ALA A 669 -13.38 21.97 -33.07
N GLU A 670 -13.87 21.89 -31.85
CA GLU A 670 -13.16 22.29 -30.65
C GLU A 670 -12.59 21.09 -29.87
N PRO A 671 -11.38 21.21 -29.28
CA PRO A 671 -10.86 20.20 -28.37
C PRO A 671 -11.67 20.20 -27.07
N VAL A 672 -11.75 19.03 -26.40
CA VAL A 672 -12.45 18.87 -25.14
C VAL A 672 -11.53 19.26 -23.97
N PRO A 673 -11.79 20.37 -23.24
CA PRO A 673 -11.01 20.79 -22.08
C PRO A 673 -11.41 19.94 -20.87
N GLU A 674 -10.56 19.00 -20.45
CA GLU A 674 -10.90 17.96 -19.44
C GLU A 674 -11.60 18.51 -18.18
N LYS A 675 -11.04 19.57 -17.58
CA LYS A 675 -11.53 20.08 -16.29
C LYS A 675 -12.96 20.65 -16.42
N ASP A 676 -13.15 21.55 -17.37
CA ASP A 676 -14.42 22.25 -17.56
C ASP A 676 -15.49 21.31 -18.09
N PHE A 677 -15.10 20.40 -18.97
CA PHE A 677 -15.99 19.36 -19.50
C PHE A 677 -16.52 18.42 -18.41
N LEU A 678 -15.68 18.01 -17.44
CA LEU A 678 -16.13 17.19 -16.32
C LEU A 678 -17.09 17.94 -15.39
N ASP A 679 -16.93 19.26 -15.23
CA ASP A 679 -17.86 20.09 -14.45
C ASP A 679 -19.21 20.21 -15.19
N GLU A 680 -19.21 20.37 -16.52
CA GLU A 680 -20.41 20.34 -17.37
C GLU A 680 -21.13 18.99 -17.31
N CYS A 681 -20.39 17.86 -17.34
CA CYS A 681 -20.98 16.53 -17.16
C CYS A 681 -21.73 16.41 -15.82
N GLY A 682 -21.24 17.03 -14.76
CA GLY A 682 -21.93 17.12 -13.47
C GLY A 682 -23.31 17.77 -13.59
N GLY A 683 -23.40 18.90 -14.31
CA GLY A 683 -24.67 19.61 -14.57
C GLY A 683 -25.62 18.81 -15.44
N VAL A 684 -25.13 18.23 -16.54
CA VAL A 684 -25.93 17.37 -17.46
C VAL A 684 -26.44 16.14 -16.72
N GLY A 685 -25.56 15.47 -15.95
CA GLY A 685 -25.95 14.29 -15.17
C GLY A 685 -27.02 14.60 -14.13
N GLN A 686 -26.91 15.75 -13.43
CA GLN A 686 -27.96 16.19 -12.50
C GLN A 686 -29.31 16.43 -13.21
N GLN A 687 -29.28 17.02 -14.38
CA GLN A 687 -30.51 17.20 -15.20
C GLN A 687 -31.10 15.84 -15.61
N MET A 688 -30.28 14.92 -16.10
CA MET A 688 -30.70 13.56 -16.49
C MET A 688 -31.28 12.78 -15.30
N LEU A 689 -30.71 12.92 -14.12
CA LEU A 689 -31.23 12.31 -12.89
C LEU A 689 -32.62 12.86 -12.54
N LEU A 690 -32.80 14.19 -12.56
CA LEU A 690 -34.07 14.83 -12.29
C LEU A 690 -35.15 14.45 -13.33
N GLN A 691 -34.76 14.12 -14.56
CA GLN A 691 -35.63 13.60 -15.60
C GLN A 691 -35.95 12.10 -15.48
N GLY A 692 -35.40 11.39 -14.50
CA GLY A 692 -35.53 9.94 -14.33
C GLY A 692 -34.80 9.09 -15.40
N ARG A 693 -33.85 9.69 -16.12
CA ARG A 693 -33.04 9.03 -17.16
C ARG A 693 -31.87 8.24 -16.60
N LEU A 694 -31.43 8.57 -15.39
CA LEU A 694 -30.39 7.83 -14.64
C LEU A 694 -31.04 7.03 -13.51
N HIS A 695 -30.39 5.94 -13.12
CA HIS A 695 -30.89 5.05 -12.07
C HIS A 695 -30.88 5.72 -10.69
N GLY A 696 -29.75 6.31 -10.31
CA GLY A 696 -29.58 6.91 -9.00
C GLY A 696 -28.42 7.91 -8.92
N PRO A 697 -28.33 8.65 -7.79
CA PRO A 697 -27.30 9.66 -7.59
C PRO A 697 -25.86 9.12 -7.58
N GLU A 698 -25.66 7.82 -7.37
CA GLU A 698 -24.33 7.17 -7.39
C GLU A 698 -23.68 7.15 -8.77
N SER A 699 -24.46 7.44 -9.83
CA SER A 699 -23.93 7.65 -11.18
C SER A 699 -23.26 9.03 -11.34
N LEU A 700 -23.56 9.98 -10.44
CA LEU A 700 -23.02 11.34 -10.48
C LEU A 700 -21.69 11.44 -9.72
N SER A 701 -20.67 10.84 -10.28
CA SER A 701 -19.33 10.84 -9.71
C SER A 701 -18.31 11.41 -10.69
N ARG A 702 -17.58 12.44 -10.26
CA ARG A 702 -16.49 13.01 -11.07
C ARG A 702 -15.43 11.96 -11.45
N GLU A 703 -15.23 10.95 -10.61
CA GLU A 703 -14.29 9.87 -10.86
C GLU A 703 -14.79 8.93 -11.96
N LEU A 704 -16.10 8.62 -12.00
CA LEU A 704 -16.71 7.85 -13.08
C LEU A 704 -16.72 8.63 -14.39
N PHE A 705 -17.02 9.93 -14.37
CA PHE A 705 -16.93 10.77 -15.56
C PHE A 705 -15.50 10.84 -16.10
N SER A 706 -14.49 10.92 -15.22
CA SER A 706 -13.09 10.87 -15.65
C SER A 706 -12.72 9.51 -16.29
N GLY A 707 -13.22 8.40 -15.77
CA GLY A 707 -13.09 7.07 -16.36
C GLY A 707 -13.72 7.00 -17.76
N ALA A 708 -14.94 7.52 -17.90
CA ALA A 708 -15.67 7.58 -19.16
C ALA A 708 -14.96 8.50 -20.20
N LEU A 709 -14.38 9.62 -19.76
CA LEU A 709 -13.62 10.50 -20.64
C LEU A 709 -12.34 9.83 -21.14
N LYS A 710 -11.67 9.01 -20.32
CA LYS A 710 -10.52 8.20 -20.74
C LYS A 710 -10.92 7.14 -21.77
N LEU A 711 -12.09 6.54 -21.62
CA LEU A 711 -12.65 5.65 -22.65
C LEU A 711 -12.87 6.41 -23.95
N ALA A 712 -13.48 7.59 -23.90
CA ALA A 712 -13.69 8.42 -25.07
C ALA A 712 -12.36 8.85 -25.72
N ALA A 713 -11.33 9.17 -24.93
CA ALA A 713 -9.98 9.45 -25.41
C ALA A 713 -9.34 8.24 -26.12
N ASN A 714 -9.53 7.04 -25.55
CA ASN A 714 -9.03 5.80 -26.15
C ASN A 714 -9.76 5.43 -27.47
N LEU A 715 -10.97 5.95 -27.67
CA LEU A 715 -11.74 5.83 -28.89
C LEU A 715 -11.51 7.01 -29.85
N ASP A 716 -10.53 7.89 -29.57
CA ASP A 716 -10.24 9.10 -30.34
C ASP A 716 -11.45 10.01 -30.55
N LEU A 717 -12.24 10.26 -29.49
CA LEU A 717 -13.46 11.07 -29.51
C LEU A 717 -13.30 12.46 -28.87
N ILE A 718 -12.14 12.77 -28.27
CA ILE A 718 -11.91 14.03 -27.53
C ILE A 718 -11.20 15.10 -28.36
N GLY A 719 -10.53 14.73 -29.44
CA GLY A 719 -9.83 15.65 -30.34
C GLY A 719 -10.79 16.50 -31.18
N PRO A 720 -10.29 17.58 -31.79
CA PRO A 720 -11.04 18.34 -32.78
C PRO A 720 -11.21 17.51 -34.07
N GLY A 721 -12.37 17.69 -34.74
CA GLY A 721 -12.66 17.03 -36.01
C GLY A 721 -13.91 17.63 -36.67
N GLY A 722 -14.18 17.29 -37.92
CA GLY A 722 -15.36 17.81 -38.62
C GLY A 722 -16.61 16.96 -38.40
N GLN A 723 -17.42 16.84 -39.46
CA GLN A 723 -18.67 16.07 -39.43
C GLN A 723 -18.46 14.58 -39.08
N ASP A 724 -17.32 14.01 -39.43
CA ASP A 724 -16.99 12.65 -39.05
C ASP A 724 -16.88 12.48 -37.53
N MET A 725 -16.24 13.42 -36.83
CA MET A 725 -16.16 13.42 -35.37
C MET A 725 -17.57 13.54 -34.75
N ALA A 726 -18.41 14.44 -35.27
CA ALA A 726 -19.77 14.58 -34.81
C ALA A 726 -20.59 13.28 -34.98
N ARG A 727 -20.38 12.57 -36.09
CA ARG A 727 -21.02 11.26 -36.31
C ARG A 727 -20.52 10.23 -35.30
N ARG A 728 -19.21 10.05 -35.17
CA ARG A 728 -18.60 9.08 -34.23
C ARG A 728 -19.02 9.31 -32.77
N ARG A 729 -19.14 10.57 -32.35
CA ARG A 729 -19.63 10.92 -31.01
C ARG A 729 -21.10 10.55 -30.83
N ARG A 730 -21.95 10.75 -31.86
CA ARG A 730 -23.34 10.30 -31.82
C ARG A 730 -23.45 8.78 -31.81
N ASP A 731 -22.74 8.09 -32.67
CA ASP A 731 -22.73 6.62 -32.75
C ASP A 731 -22.33 6.01 -31.38
N PHE A 732 -21.38 6.63 -30.70
CA PHE A 732 -20.96 6.23 -29.33
C PHE A 732 -22.10 6.44 -28.31
N ALA A 733 -22.76 7.58 -28.34
CA ALA A 733 -23.89 7.85 -27.46
C ALA A 733 -25.09 6.93 -27.73
N ASP A 734 -25.38 6.64 -29.01
CA ASP A 734 -26.47 5.73 -29.41
C ASP A 734 -26.20 4.31 -28.92
N TRP A 735 -24.99 3.83 -29.07
CA TRP A 735 -24.59 2.52 -28.54
C TRP A 735 -24.73 2.44 -27.02
N LEU A 736 -24.29 3.47 -26.28
CA LEU A 736 -24.46 3.49 -24.82
C LEU A 736 -25.91 3.55 -24.38
N ARG A 737 -26.79 4.22 -25.17
CA ARG A 737 -28.27 4.17 -24.93
C ARG A 737 -28.79 2.75 -25.08
N ASP A 738 -28.34 2.00 -26.08
CA ASP A 738 -28.70 0.60 -26.25
C ASP A 738 -28.23 -0.26 -25.06
N VAL A 739 -26.97 -0.10 -24.62
CA VAL A 739 -26.48 -0.81 -23.42
C VAL A 739 -27.30 -0.49 -22.18
N VAL A 740 -27.64 0.79 -21.97
CA VAL A 740 -28.50 1.22 -20.86
C VAL A 740 -29.90 0.62 -20.98
N ALA A 741 -30.48 0.56 -22.19
CA ALA A 741 -31.77 -0.05 -22.41
C ALA A 741 -31.79 -1.55 -22.06
N ARG A 742 -30.74 -2.28 -22.45
CA ARG A 742 -30.58 -3.70 -22.07
C ARG A 742 -30.43 -3.88 -20.55
N VAL A 743 -29.71 -3.00 -19.87
CA VAL A 743 -29.61 -3.04 -18.39
C VAL A 743 -30.99 -2.77 -17.75
N ILE A 744 -31.79 -1.87 -18.32
CA ILE A 744 -33.16 -1.61 -17.85
C ILE A 744 -34.04 -2.85 -18.06
N THR A 745 -33.95 -3.52 -19.20
CA THR A 745 -34.66 -4.77 -19.45
C THR A 745 -34.35 -5.83 -18.40
N ILE A 746 -33.06 -5.97 -18.02
CA ILE A 746 -32.66 -6.90 -16.96
C ILE A 746 -33.24 -6.50 -15.60
N ASP A 747 -33.28 -5.20 -15.27
CA ASP A 747 -33.91 -4.68 -14.04
C ASP A 747 -35.41 -5.00 -13.99
N GLU A 748 -36.10 -4.87 -15.13
CA GLU A 748 -37.53 -5.20 -15.28
C GLU A 748 -37.80 -6.69 -15.06
N ILE A 749 -36.99 -7.59 -15.65
CA ILE A 749 -37.06 -9.04 -15.46
C ILE A 749 -36.88 -9.38 -13.97
N ASP A 750 -35.83 -8.83 -13.33
CA ASP A 750 -35.59 -9.06 -11.91
C ASP A 750 -36.72 -8.52 -11.02
N ALA A 751 -37.32 -7.38 -11.38
CA ALA A 751 -38.49 -6.81 -10.67
C ALA A 751 -39.74 -7.65 -10.82
N GLU A 752 -39.99 -8.24 -12.00
CA GLU A 752 -41.09 -9.16 -12.26
C GLU A 752 -40.95 -10.44 -11.45
N SER A 753 -39.79 -11.09 -11.52
CA SER A 753 -39.51 -12.30 -10.73
C SER A 753 -39.66 -12.08 -9.21
N ARG A 754 -39.26 -10.89 -8.71
CA ARG A 754 -39.47 -10.55 -7.30
C ARG A 754 -40.96 -10.31 -6.94
N ARG A 755 -41.77 -9.81 -7.83
CA ARG A 755 -43.22 -9.62 -7.60
C ARG A 755 -43.97 -10.96 -7.57
N GLU A 756 -43.69 -11.84 -8.50
CA GLU A 756 -44.24 -13.18 -8.55
C GLU A 756 -43.92 -13.98 -7.27
N ALA A 757 -42.69 -13.90 -6.79
CA ALA A 757 -42.27 -14.55 -5.52
C ALA A 757 -42.97 -14.00 -4.28
N VAL A 758 -43.61 -12.82 -4.33
CA VAL A 758 -44.34 -12.20 -3.22
C VAL A 758 -45.87 -12.44 -3.33
N GLY A 759 -46.35 -12.96 -4.46
CA GLY A 759 -47.80 -13.16 -4.71
C GLY A 759 -48.59 -11.85 -4.77
N VAL A 760 -47.96 -10.75 -5.16
CA VAL A 760 -48.60 -9.46 -5.42
C VAL A 760 -48.93 -9.42 -6.88
N GLU A 761 -50.25 -9.53 -7.23
CA GLU A 761 -50.75 -9.26 -8.57
C GLU A 761 -50.40 -7.82 -9.01
N PRO A 762 -50.21 -7.56 -10.31
CA PRO A 762 -49.69 -6.32 -10.87
C PRO A 762 -50.46 -5.06 -10.52
#